data_3b7143225d2c70bae35ae00791cdaf7a
#
_entry.id   3b7143225d2c70bae35ae00791cdaf7a
#
_cell.length_a   1.000
_cell.length_b   1.000
_cell.length_c   1.000
_cell.angle_alpha   90.00
_cell.angle_beta   90.00
_cell.angle_gamma   90.00
#
_symmetry.space_group_name_H-M   'P 1'
#
loop_
_entity.id
_entity.type
_entity.pdbx_description
1 polymer ?
#
loop_
_entity_poly.entity_id
_entity_poly.type
_entity_poly.pdbx_seq_one_letter_code
_entity_poly.pdbx_strand_id
1 'polypeptide(L)'
;MFRLESKRLKREFKNNDGNFYASQIVNSYSNMNFIPDGNGSEFVIKFADGSEVTSKGLPVENAGYEGDKLVFDFTEDMGVKVTLKYWVHKDGNTVCKQIIINQSTNAVIDYVDLECVGIINSKTHFCVDVVEGGEIPAFWSMLGQPVYVDSLFFGCEFPATENRIIHGNATVRYYIGSSVGSNFVCPVTVMGAGPDNTLAGVRNAFYEYIDFISVPAPLRFQYNSWYDYMKDITEDNIMVSFAEVHKKLAAYGAPKLDAYVVDDGWPNTKAEFWSFNKKFPNKLTKVTALCNSMDSHFGLWLGPRGGYTRPDKIAKRMQRAGNGYLNKQAKDICVASSKYVEKLGDFLVDTTNEFDIDYWKLDGFCLTPCENSKHDHAVGGYENMYFVTDMWQKWIRLYERLRAANPKLWINMTCYVNVSPWWLQWVNSLWVQNSGDIGFAKNIENQAQVDKEITYRDARYYDCLCKRALQIPLKNLYNHEPIYGNTAHVNYTDEEFEKYIYWCTVRGQALNELHLSVNMMNESKWTSLSEAMNWQKDNFRILKNAQFIGGNPEENNIYGYISWTPEGEGIIAMRNPNNEETSLTLTFNKLMGTPQSLKGAKCFNVYCKSMPETDETYDYNSKMDLTMKPFEVMIFKIAKER
;
A
#
# COMPACT_ATOMS: atom_id res chain seq x y z
N MET A 1 13.65 37.02 8.42
CA MET A 1 12.67 36.24 7.64
C MET A 1 13.43 35.21 6.82
N PHE A 2 13.12 33.95 6.97
CA PHE A 2 13.74 32.84 6.22
C PHE A 2 12.71 32.27 5.24
N ARG A 3 13.16 31.74 4.12
CA ARG A 3 12.29 31.25 3.05
C ARG A 3 12.89 30.03 2.40
N LEU A 4 12.08 29.00 2.19
CA LEU A 4 12.41 27.85 1.36
C LEU A 4 11.40 27.78 0.21
N GLU A 5 11.88 27.49 -1.01
CA GLU A 5 11.03 27.48 -2.22
C GLU A 5 11.36 26.31 -3.13
N SER A 6 10.35 25.51 -3.42
CA SER A 6 10.33 24.49 -4.47
C SER A 6 9.58 25.01 -5.71
N LYS A 7 9.47 24.19 -6.77
CA LYS A 7 8.69 24.57 -7.96
C LYS A 7 7.19 24.79 -7.66
N ARG A 8 6.64 24.09 -6.64
CA ARG A 8 5.20 24.11 -6.34
C ARG A 8 4.87 24.75 -5.00
N LEU A 9 5.83 24.91 -4.11
CA LEU A 9 5.58 25.33 -2.74
C LEU A 9 6.66 26.28 -2.22
N LYS A 10 6.22 27.32 -1.52
CA LYS A 10 7.07 28.22 -0.77
C LYS A 10 6.63 28.23 0.70
N ARG A 11 7.57 28.04 1.63
CA ARG A 11 7.35 28.14 3.09
C ARG A 11 8.18 29.28 3.66
N GLU A 12 7.54 30.21 4.34
CA GLU A 12 8.18 31.37 4.97
C GLU A 12 8.14 31.26 6.49
N PHE A 13 9.26 31.57 7.14
CA PHE A 13 9.41 31.46 8.58
C PHE A 13 9.67 32.83 9.20
N LYS A 14 9.11 33.04 10.39
CA LYS A 14 9.40 34.19 11.27
C LYS A 14 9.95 33.68 12.58
N ASN A 15 10.87 34.48 13.12
CA ASN A 15 11.38 34.35 14.47
C ASN A 15 11.19 35.71 15.17
N ASN A 16 10.20 35.82 16.04
CA ASN A 16 9.85 37.03 16.77
C ASN A 16 9.88 36.74 18.26
N ASP A 17 10.79 37.37 18.97
CA ASP A 17 10.90 37.29 20.44
C ASP A 17 10.90 35.87 21.01
N GLY A 18 11.67 34.96 20.38
CA GLY A 18 11.76 33.57 20.78
C GLY A 18 10.65 32.66 20.23
N ASN A 19 9.70 33.19 19.45
CA ASN A 19 8.68 32.40 18.78
C ASN A 19 9.09 32.13 17.34
N PHE A 20 9.35 30.86 17.02
CA PHE A 20 9.66 30.40 15.68
C PHE A 20 8.49 29.61 15.08
N TYR A 21 8.01 30.03 13.92
CA TYR A 21 6.85 29.42 13.25
C TYR A 21 6.82 29.71 11.73
N ALA A 22 6.14 28.86 10.98
CA ALA A 22 5.78 29.15 9.59
C ALA A 22 4.72 30.25 9.55
N SER A 23 5.05 31.38 8.93
CA SER A 23 4.16 32.55 8.85
C SER A 23 3.26 32.51 7.60
N GLN A 24 3.70 31.83 6.54
CA GLN A 24 2.97 31.70 5.29
C GLN A 24 3.44 30.46 4.54
N ILE A 25 2.48 29.80 3.88
CA ILE A 25 2.72 28.71 2.95
C ILE A 25 2.04 29.08 1.64
N VAL A 26 2.81 29.19 0.56
CA VAL A 26 2.31 29.60 -0.75
C VAL A 26 2.37 28.40 -1.68
N ASN A 27 1.23 28.01 -2.24
CA ASN A 27 1.18 27.10 -3.35
C ASN A 27 1.49 27.87 -4.65
N SER A 28 2.73 27.83 -5.10
CA SER A 28 3.20 28.53 -6.30
C SER A 28 2.62 27.93 -7.61
N TYR A 29 2.11 26.69 -7.53
CA TYR A 29 1.49 26.00 -8.67
C TYR A 29 0.11 26.57 -9.03
N SER A 30 -0.69 26.95 -8.02
CA SER A 30 -2.03 27.48 -8.16
C SER A 30 -2.21 28.92 -7.67
N ASN A 31 -1.12 29.58 -7.21
CA ASN A 31 -1.13 30.90 -6.58
C ASN A 31 -2.07 31.02 -5.35
N MET A 32 -2.24 29.91 -4.63
CA MET A 32 -3.04 29.88 -3.40
C MET A 32 -2.12 30.11 -2.19
N ASN A 33 -2.54 31.02 -1.33
CA ASN A 33 -1.82 31.30 -0.09
C ASN A 33 -2.55 30.69 1.09
N PHE A 34 -1.83 29.98 1.93
CA PHE A 34 -2.27 29.50 3.23
C PHE A 34 -1.51 30.24 4.33
N ILE A 35 -2.24 30.82 5.27
CA ILE A 35 -1.68 31.52 6.42
C ILE A 35 -2.04 30.73 7.66
N PRO A 36 -1.10 30.05 8.31
CA PRO A 36 -1.33 29.38 9.58
C PRO A 36 -1.90 30.37 10.62
N ASP A 37 -2.78 29.90 11.49
CA ASP A 37 -3.46 30.76 12.48
C ASP A 37 -2.57 31.19 13.67
N GLY A 38 -1.33 30.71 13.71
CA GLY A 38 -0.40 30.97 14.78
C GLY A 38 -0.58 30.07 16.02
N ASN A 39 -1.57 29.18 16.05
CA ASN A 39 -1.73 28.18 17.11
C ASN A 39 -0.77 27.00 16.94
N GLY A 40 -0.35 26.72 15.72
CA GLY A 40 0.62 25.66 15.39
C GLY A 40 2.02 25.97 15.88
N SER A 41 2.86 24.95 15.87
CA SER A 41 4.30 25.00 16.19
C SER A 41 5.08 24.25 15.11
N GLU A 42 6.37 24.57 14.94
CA GLU A 42 7.19 23.78 14.02
C GLU A 42 7.51 22.38 14.58
N PHE A 43 7.48 22.22 15.89
CA PHE A 43 7.52 20.93 16.57
C PHE A 43 6.91 21.04 17.96
N VAL A 44 6.47 19.90 18.50
CA VAL A 44 6.13 19.70 19.91
C VAL A 44 6.78 18.39 20.37
N ILE A 45 7.60 18.44 21.40
CA ILE A 45 8.16 17.26 22.08
C ILE A 45 7.40 17.10 23.38
N LYS A 46 6.62 16.03 23.49
CA LYS A 46 5.81 15.71 24.67
C LYS A 46 6.51 14.67 25.51
N PHE A 47 6.66 14.92 26.79
CA PHE A 47 7.20 13.97 27.75
C PHE A 47 6.10 13.17 28.46
N ALA A 48 6.45 11.99 28.93
CA ALA A 48 5.52 11.09 29.63
C ALA A 48 4.95 11.66 30.94
N ASP A 49 5.62 12.64 31.55
CA ASP A 49 5.14 13.35 32.73
C ASP A 49 4.13 14.46 32.41
N GLY A 50 3.85 14.68 31.12
CA GLY A 50 2.93 15.69 30.65
C GLY A 50 3.56 17.06 30.33
N SER A 51 4.85 17.27 30.62
CA SER A 51 5.58 18.46 30.19
C SER A 51 5.85 18.46 28.67
N GLU A 52 6.23 19.64 28.13
CA GLU A 52 6.49 19.75 26.68
C GLU A 52 7.50 20.82 26.33
N VAL A 53 8.24 20.61 25.24
CA VAL A 53 9.12 21.59 24.60
C VAL A 53 8.58 21.87 23.19
N THR A 54 8.42 23.15 22.85
CA THR A 54 7.86 23.55 21.55
C THR A 54 8.71 24.61 20.88
N SER A 55 8.56 24.80 19.58
CA SER A 55 9.23 25.89 18.85
C SER A 55 8.75 27.29 19.26
N LYS A 56 7.62 27.37 19.98
CA LYS A 56 7.13 28.60 20.58
C LYS A 56 7.78 28.82 21.93
N GLY A 57 8.31 30.00 22.12
CA GLY A 57 9.01 30.35 23.36
C GLY A 57 10.43 29.80 23.46
N LEU A 58 10.90 29.07 22.46
CA LEU A 58 12.27 28.55 22.39
C LEU A 58 13.12 29.40 21.43
N PRO A 59 14.12 30.15 21.90
CA PRO A 59 14.96 30.97 21.03
C PRO A 59 15.74 30.14 20.01
N VAL A 60 15.89 30.68 18.81
CA VAL A 60 16.79 30.15 17.79
C VAL A 60 18.18 30.74 18.02
N GLU A 61 19.18 29.91 18.31
CA GLU A 61 20.58 30.32 18.51
C GLU A 61 21.27 30.60 17.17
N ASN A 62 21.08 29.70 16.20
CA ASN A 62 21.66 29.78 14.88
C ASN A 62 20.62 29.51 13.80
N ALA A 63 20.72 30.24 12.69
CA ALA A 63 19.91 30.02 11.53
C ALA A 63 20.69 30.31 10.25
N GLY A 64 20.64 29.43 9.29
CA GLY A 64 21.37 29.59 8.03
C GLY A 64 21.25 28.39 7.11
N TYR A 65 21.98 28.43 6.00
CA TYR A 65 22.05 27.34 5.05
C TYR A 65 23.28 26.47 5.28
N GLU A 66 23.10 25.16 5.37
CA GLU A 66 24.14 24.14 5.31
C GLU A 66 23.99 23.38 3.99
N GLY A 67 24.76 23.74 2.97
CA GLY A 67 24.57 23.24 1.61
C GLY A 67 23.21 23.69 1.04
N ASP A 68 22.36 22.73 0.69
CA ASP A 68 20.99 22.94 0.19
C ASP A 68 19.92 22.96 1.30
N LYS A 69 20.32 22.79 2.57
CA LYS A 69 19.40 22.71 3.71
C LYS A 69 19.37 24.01 4.49
N LEU A 70 18.18 24.50 4.77
CA LEU A 70 17.95 25.58 5.72
C LEU A 70 17.86 24.97 7.12
N VAL A 71 18.76 25.41 8.01
CA VAL A 71 18.96 24.84 9.35
C VAL A 71 18.66 25.87 10.42
N PHE A 72 17.99 25.42 11.51
CA PHE A 72 17.71 26.21 12.71
C PHE A 72 18.11 25.40 13.94
N ASP A 73 19.03 25.94 14.74
CA ASP A 73 19.39 25.38 16.04
C ASP A 73 18.72 26.18 17.14
N PHE A 74 18.03 25.48 18.03
CA PHE A 74 17.33 26.07 19.17
C PHE A 74 18.16 26.00 20.45
N THR A 75 17.90 26.92 21.38
CA THR A 75 18.43 26.81 22.73
C THR A 75 17.96 25.54 23.42
N GLU A 76 18.74 25.06 24.40
CA GLU A 76 18.34 23.91 25.21
C GLU A 76 17.21 24.31 26.18
N ASP A 77 16.17 23.45 26.27
CA ASP A 77 15.13 23.53 27.28
C ASP A 77 14.80 22.12 27.78
N MET A 78 14.56 21.96 29.08
CA MET A 78 14.26 20.69 29.75
C MET A 78 15.27 19.55 29.43
N GLY A 79 16.53 19.91 29.16
CA GLY A 79 17.57 18.97 28.77
C GLY A 79 17.43 18.47 27.33
N VAL A 80 16.71 19.17 26.46
CA VAL A 80 16.56 18.86 25.05
C VAL A 80 17.00 20.04 24.20
N LYS A 81 17.94 19.79 23.30
CA LYS A 81 18.35 20.70 22.23
C LYS A 81 17.86 20.20 20.90
N VAL A 82 17.21 21.07 20.12
CA VAL A 82 16.57 20.70 18.83
C VAL A 82 17.26 21.40 17.69
N THR A 83 17.50 20.63 16.60
CA THR A 83 17.89 21.15 15.28
C THR A 83 16.81 20.82 14.27
N LEU A 84 16.29 21.82 13.56
CA LEU A 84 15.40 21.64 12.42
C LEU A 84 16.18 21.79 11.12
N LYS A 85 15.96 20.87 10.19
CA LYS A 85 16.51 20.94 8.83
C LYS A 85 15.37 20.90 7.82
N TYR A 86 15.38 21.85 6.87
CA TYR A 86 14.43 21.93 5.77
C TYR A 86 15.16 21.90 4.45
N TRP A 87 14.62 21.22 3.46
CA TRP A 87 15.17 21.21 2.08
C TRP A 87 14.07 20.94 1.06
N VAL A 88 14.37 21.26 -0.20
CA VAL A 88 13.54 20.82 -1.33
C VAL A 88 13.88 19.39 -1.65
N HIS A 89 12.86 18.53 -1.74
CA HIS A 89 13.05 17.13 -2.10
C HIS A 89 13.58 17.00 -3.55
N LYS A 90 14.16 15.84 -3.88
CA LYS A 90 14.73 15.57 -5.22
C LYS A 90 13.72 15.61 -6.37
N ASP A 91 12.41 15.48 -6.08
CA ASP A 91 11.35 15.69 -7.06
C ASP A 91 11.22 17.15 -7.51
N GLY A 92 11.84 18.08 -6.80
CA GLY A 92 11.82 19.51 -7.04
C GLY A 92 10.49 20.20 -6.71
N ASN A 93 9.49 19.46 -6.22
CA ASN A 93 8.12 19.94 -6.00
C ASN A 93 7.76 20.04 -4.51
N THR A 94 8.27 19.14 -3.67
CA THR A 94 7.93 19.01 -2.27
C THR A 94 8.99 19.62 -1.36
N VAL A 95 8.59 19.99 -0.15
CA VAL A 95 9.46 20.48 0.93
C VAL A 95 9.53 19.42 2.02
N CYS A 96 10.75 19.06 2.39
CA CYS A 96 11.05 18.13 3.47
C CYS A 96 11.45 18.87 4.73
N LYS A 97 11.17 18.25 5.88
CA LYS A 97 11.62 18.69 7.20
C LYS A 97 12.09 17.50 8.01
N GLN A 98 13.14 17.70 8.78
CA GLN A 98 13.68 16.69 9.71
C GLN A 98 14.01 17.34 11.04
N ILE A 99 13.70 16.66 12.13
CA ILE A 99 13.97 17.06 13.50
C ILE A 99 15.10 16.18 14.02
N ILE A 100 16.12 16.82 14.60
CA ILE A 100 17.21 16.13 15.31
C ILE A 100 17.14 16.55 16.76
N ILE A 101 17.13 15.59 17.67
CA ILE A 101 17.01 15.78 19.10
C ILE A 101 18.30 15.35 19.78
N ASN A 102 18.89 16.24 20.59
CA ASN A 102 19.95 15.92 21.52
C ASN A 102 19.39 16.04 22.93
N GLN A 103 19.28 14.92 23.63
CA GLN A 103 18.73 14.85 24.98
C GLN A 103 19.84 14.55 25.99
N SER A 104 19.99 15.41 26.99
CA SER A 104 20.98 15.30 28.08
C SER A 104 20.42 14.61 29.33
N THR A 105 19.10 14.39 29.40
CA THR A 105 18.38 13.77 30.52
C THR A 105 17.85 12.39 30.17
N ASN A 106 17.39 11.66 31.21
CA ASN A 106 16.73 10.36 31.02
C ASN A 106 15.19 10.48 31.01
N ALA A 107 14.64 11.68 30.83
CA ALA A 107 13.20 11.89 30.74
C ALA A 107 12.64 11.12 29.52
N VAL A 108 11.52 10.45 29.70
CA VAL A 108 10.87 9.67 28.64
C VAL A 108 10.10 10.62 27.73
N ILE A 109 10.45 10.64 26.46
CA ILE A 109 9.67 11.32 25.42
C ILE A 109 8.53 10.40 25.03
N ASP A 110 7.29 10.85 25.18
CA ASP A 110 6.09 10.14 24.76
C ASP A 110 5.98 10.17 23.23
N TYR A 111 5.89 11.38 22.67
CA TYR A 111 5.83 11.58 21.21
C TYR A 111 6.48 12.90 20.78
N VAL A 112 6.69 13.00 19.49
CA VAL A 112 7.06 14.25 18.82
C VAL A 112 6.02 14.56 17.74
N ASP A 113 5.37 15.73 17.84
CA ASP A 113 4.62 16.27 16.70
C ASP A 113 5.65 16.88 15.73
N LEU A 114 5.89 16.15 14.66
CA LEU A 114 6.87 16.50 13.63
C LEU A 114 6.39 17.65 12.74
N GLU A 115 5.09 17.77 12.55
CA GLU A 115 4.37 18.92 12.01
C GLU A 115 3.17 19.23 12.92
N CYS A 116 2.90 20.53 13.10
CA CYS A 116 1.77 21.02 13.89
C CYS A 116 1.34 22.38 13.35
N VAL A 117 0.64 22.38 12.20
CA VAL A 117 0.27 23.59 11.46
C VAL A 117 -1.17 23.99 11.79
N GLY A 118 -1.38 25.18 12.35
CA GLY A 118 -2.72 25.71 12.66
C GLY A 118 -3.57 25.89 11.40
N ILE A 119 -4.80 25.38 11.42
CA ILE A 119 -5.65 25.30 10.20
C ILE A 119 -6.97 26.06 10.32
N ILE A 120 -7.17 26.90 11.34
CA ILE A 120 -8.44 27.66 11.51
C ILE A 120 -8.76 28.54 10.30
N ASN A 121 -7.74 28.95 9.56
CA ASN A 121 -7.88 29.74 8.34
C ASN A 121 -8.10 28.90 7.07
N SER A 122 -8.11 27.56 7.18
CA SER A 122 -8.35 26.69 6.01
C SER A 122 -9.81 26.72 5.57
N LYS A 123 -10.04 26.49 4.29
CA LYS A 123 -11.39 26.35 3.69
C LYS A 123 -11.83 24.89 3.65
N THR A 124 -10.89 23.99 3.42
CA THR A 124 -11.13 22.56 3.32
C THR A 124 -10.02 21.78 4.00
N HIS A 125 -10.37 20.68 4.67
CA HIS A 125 -9.38 19.75 5.20
C HIS A 125 -9.92 18.31 5.14
N PHE A 126 -9.00 17.37 5.12
CA PHE A 126 -9.28 15.93 5.10
C PHE A 126 -8.18 15.19 5.87
N CYS A 127 -8.57 14.26 6.69
CA CYS A 127 -7.73 13.18 7.21
C CYS A 127 -8.55 11.90 7.30
N VAL A 128 -7.87 10.77 7.31
CA VAL A 128 -8.53 9.47 7.46
C VAL A 128 -9.00 9.32 8.91
N ASP A 129 -10.26 8.94 9.09
CA ASP A 129 -10.83 8.67 10.40
C ASP A 129 -10.58 7.24 10.86
N VAL A 130 -10.68 7.02 12.18
CA VAL A 130 -10.68 5.69 12.76
C VAL A 130 -12.01 5.00 12.46
N VAL A 131 -11.96 3.87 11.75
CA VAL A 131 -13.15 3.09 11.38
C VAL A 131 -13.07 1.71 12.03
N GLU A 132 -14.03 1.40 12.88
CA GLU A 132 -14.14 0.11 13.55
C GLU A 132 -14.42 -1.06 12.60
N GLY A 133 -14.21 -2.29 13.09
CA GLY A 133 -14.54 -3.51 12.35
C GLY A 133 -13.50 -3.94 11.31
N GLY A 134 -12.22 -3.73 11.59
CA GLY A 134 -11.10 -4.18 10.77
C GLY A 134 -10.40 -5.44 11.30
N GLU A 135 -9.47 -5.97 10.51
CA GLU A 135 -8.60 -7.11 10.87
C GLU A 135 -7.54 -6.76 11.91
N ILE A 136 -7.14 -5.49 11.98
CA ILE A 136 -6.19 -4.95 12.96
C ILE A 136 -6.91 -3.93 13.85
N PRO A 137 -6.32 -3.53 15.00
CA PRO A 137 -6.90 -2.47 15.83
C PRO A 137 -7.27 -1.24 15.00
N ALA A 138 -8.48 -0.70 15.21
CA ALA A 138 -9.06 0.34 14.37
C ALA A 138 -8.15 1.57 14.23
N PHE A 139 -7.53 2.00 15.34
CA PHE A 139 -6.59 3.10 15.35
C PHE A 139 -5.36 2.85 14.45
N TRP A 140 -4.86 1.60 14.39
CA TRP A 140 -3.70 1.30 13.56
C TRP A 140 -4.01 1.35 12.06
N SER A 141 -5.26 1.10 11.67
CA SER A 141 -5.66 1.06 10.27
C SER A 141 -5.47 2.40 9.53
N MET A 142 -5.51 3.52 10.27
CA MET A 142 -5.34 4.88 9.71
C MET A 142 -3.89 5.40 9.77
N LEU A 143 -2.97 4.69 10.40
CA LEU A 143 -1.59 5.17 10.57
C LEU A 143 -0.88 5.38 9.25
N GLY A 144 -0.07 6.44 9.20
CA GLY A 144 0.71 6.84 8.02
C GLY A 144 -0.13 7.47 6.90
N GLN A 145 -1.43 7.65 7.06
CA GLN A 145 -2.25 8.32 6.04
C GLN A 145 -1.90 9.82 5.98
N PRO A 146 -1.98 10.48 4.80
CA PRO A 146 -1.71 11.91 4.70
C PRO A 146 -2.83 12.75 5.32
N VAL A 147 -2.48 13.99 5.69
CA VAL A 147 -3.44 15.06 5.99
C VAL A 147 -3.46 16.03 4.82
N TYR A 148 -4.66 16.38 4.34
CA TYR A 148 -4.83 17.42 3.32
C TYR A 148 -5.46 18.66 3.94
N VAL A 149 -4.90 19.83 3.62
CA VAL A 149 -5.41 21.14 4.05
C VAL A 149 -5.40 22.06 2.84
N ASP A 150 -6.58 22.51 2.43
CA ASP A 150 -6.77 23.25 1.18
C ASP A 150 -6.10 22.53 0.01
N SER A 151 -5.12 23.15 -0.66
CA SER A 151 -4.37 22.53 -1.76
C SER A 151 -3.07 21.83 -1.33
N LEU A 152 -2.85 21.65 -0.04
CA LEU A 152 -1.61 21.11 0.54
C LEU A 152 -1.80 19.68 1.05
N PHE A 153 -0.75 18.87 0.95
CA PHE A 153 -0.68 17.60 1.67
C PHE A 153 0.50 17.59 2.65
N PHE A 154 0.30 16.88 3.75
CA PHE A 154 1.28 16.64 4.81
C PHE A 154 1.41 15.15 5.06
N GLY A 155 2.60 14.68 5.30
CA GLY A 155 2.86 13.30 5.67
C GLY A 155 4.24 13.09 6.26
N CYS A 156 4.57 11.83 6.53
CA CYS A 156 5.87 11.44 7.08
C CYS A 156 6.36 10.17 6.37
N GLU A 157 7.62 10.13 5.99
CA GLU A 157 8.27 8.97 5.38
C GLU A 157 8.47 7.80 6.37
N PHE A 158 7.47 7.58 7.20
CA PHE A 158 7.36 6.47 8.13
C PHE A 158 5.93 5.94 8.15
N PRO A 159 5.69 4.63 8.03
CA PRO A 159 4.35 4.09 7.77
C PRO A 159 3.41 4.08 8.98
N ALA A 160 3.87 4.42 10.18
CA ALA A 160 3.08 4.31 11.40
C ALA A 160 3.03 5.61 12.23
N THR A 161 3.08 6.77 11.58
CA THR A 161 2.76 8.04 12.25
C THR A 161 1.24 8.24 12.37
N GLU A 162 0.80 8.86 13.46
CA GLU A 162 -0.56 9.35 13.60
C GLU A 162 -0.65 10.73 12.94
N ASN A 163 -1.29 10.81 11.77
CA ASN A 163 -1.44 12.06 11.02
C ASN A 163 -2.92 12.45 11.02
N ARG A 164 -3.26 13.50 11.76
CA ARG A 164 -4.66 13.90 11.98
C ARG A 164 -4.81 15.39 12.19
N ILE A 165 -6.05 15.84 12.18
CA ILE A 165 -6.42 17.15 12.71
C ILE A 165 -6.58 17.04 14.24
N ILE A 166 -5.65 17.60 15.00
CA ILE A 166 -5.63 17.56 16.47
C ILE A 166 -5.69 19.00 16.99
N HIS A 167 -6.69 19.31 17.80
CA HIS A 167 -6.90 20.65 18.40
C HIS A 167 -6.79 21.81 17.40
N GLY A 168 -7.33 21.63 16.19
CA GLY A 168 -7.28 22.66 15.14
C GLY A 168 -5.94 22.80 14.43
N ASN A 169 -5.08 21.79 14.54
CA ASN A 169 -3.80 21.73 13.83
C ASN A 169 -3.73 20.50 12.94
N ALA A 170 -3.17 20.64 11.74
CA ALA A 170 -2.70 19.52 10.95
C ALA A 170 -1.43 18.97 11.61
N THR A 171 -1.55 17.82 12.22
CA THR A 171 -0.51 17.21 13.07
C THR A 171 0.02 15.93 12.45
N VAL A 172 1.34 15.76 12.46
CA VAL A 172 2.05 14.54 12.12
C VAL A 172 2.80 14.07 13.37
N ARG A 173 2.30 13.03 14.03
CA ARG A 173 2.78 12.58 15.33
C ARG A 173 3.55 11.27 15.24
N TYR A 174 4.73 11.27 15.87
CA TYR A 174 5.64 10.14 15.95
C TYR A 174 5.88 9.74 17.40
N TYR A 175 5.48 8.53 17.78
CA TYR A 175 5.60 8.03 19.15
C TYR A 175 6.97 7.41 19.41
N ILE A 176 7.53 7.62 20.61
CA ILE A 176 8.86 7.17 20.99
C ILE A 176 8.83 6.26 22.21
N GLY A 177 8.36 6.72 23.36
CA GLY A 177 8.24 5.95 24.59
C GLY A 177 9.55 5.67 25.33
N SER A 178 10.60 6.44 25.07
CA SER A 178 11.90 6.32 25.74
C SER A 178 12.66 7.63 25.76
N SER A 179 13.75 7.69 26.53
CA SER A 179 14.77 8.72 26.32
C SER A 179 15.56 8.37 25.04
N VAL A 180 16.00 9.40 24.32
CA VAL A 180 16.61 9.23 22.99
C VAL A 180 18.13 9.46 22.94
N GLY A 181 18.70 10.10 23.99
CA GLY A 181 20.12 10.42 24.03
C GLY A 181 20.52 11.50 23.01
N SER A 182 21.76 11.44 22.57
CA SER A 182 22.30 12.41 21.61
C SER A 182 22.07 11.98 20.16
N ASN A 183 21.89 12.97 19.28
CA ASN A 183 21.77 12.81 17.84
C ASN A 183 20.64 11.86 17.40
N PHE A 184 19.49 11.91 18.07
CA PHE A 184 18.32 11.17 17.64
C PHE A 184 17.68 11.88 16.44
N VAL A 185 17.57 11.16 15.33
CA VAL A 185 17.04 11.67 14.06
C VAL A 185 15.61 11.17 13.88
N CYS A 186 14.65 12.08 13.89
CA CYS A 186 13.25 11.75 13.59
C CYS A 186 13.06 11.43 12.11
N PRO A 187 11.99 10.68 11.76
CA PRO A 187 11.60 10.50 10.36
C PRO A 187 11.36 11.82 9.63
N VAL A 188 11.55 11.81 8.33
CA VAL A 188 11.36 12.98 7.47
C VAL A 188 9.86 13.25 7.28
N THR A 189 9.42 14.47 7.56
CA THR A 189 8.09 14.93 7.13
C THR A 189 8.16 15.61 5.77
N VAL A 190 7.07 15.55 5.03
CA VAL A 190 6.95 16.14 3.70
C VAL A 190 5.70 16.98 3.60
N MET A 191 5.81 18.06 2.85
CA MET A 191 4.73 18.95 2.48
C MET A 191 4.78 19.19 0.98
N GLY A 192 3.65 19.01 0.29
CA GLY A 192 3.53 19.30 -1.13
C GLY A 192 2.23 20.01 -1.46
N ALA A 193 2.05 20.33 -2.74
CA ALA A 193 0.92 21.12 -3.20
C ALA A 193 0.26 20.54 -4.46
N GLY A 194 -1.08 20.52 -4.47
CA GLY A 194 -1.91 20.17 -5.61
C GLY A 194 -2.34 21.40 -6.43
N PRO A 195 -2.93 21.19 -7.62
CA PRO A 195 -3.35 22.28 -8.51
C PRO A 195 -4.53 23.10 -7.98
N ASP A 196 -5.27 22.56 -7.04
CA ASP A 196 -6.45 23.20 -6.42
C ASP A 196 -6.78 22.53 -5.06
N ASN A 197 -7.82 23.01 -4.39
CA ASN A 197 -8.26 22.54 -3.08
C ASN A 197 -9.29 21.39 -3.13
N THR A 198 -9.42 20.70 -4.25
CA THR A 198 -10.25 19.49 -4.30
C THR A 198 -9.48 18.29 -3.80
N LEU A 199 -10.18 17.35 -3.17
CA LEU A 199 -9.60 16.09 -2.70
C LEU A 199 -8.84 15.37 -3.83
N ALA A 200 -9.40 15.31 -5.03
CA ALA A 200 -8.76 14.69 -6.18
C ALA A 200 -7.46 15.39 -6.62
N GLY A 201 -7.45 16.72 -6.65
CA GLY A 201 -6.27 17.50 -7.03
C GLY A 201 -5.11 17.32 -6.05
N VAL A 202 -5.39 17.38 -4.74
CA VAL A 202 -4.37 17.19 -3.69
C VAL A 202 -3.91 15.74 -3.65
N ARG A 203 -4.84 14.76 -3.73
CA ARG A 203 -4.53 13.33 -3.76
C ARG A 203 -3.62 12.96 -4.93
N ASN A 204 -3.88 13.49 -6.13
CA ASN A 204 -3.05 13.21 -7.29
C ASN A 204 -1.63 13.73 -7.10
N ALA A 205 -1.46 14.94 -6.55
CA ALA A 205 -0.13 15.48 -6.23
C ALA A 205 0.58 14.64 -5.15
N PHE A 206 -0.16 14.14 -4.17
CA PHE A 206 0.37 13.20 -3.18
C PHE A 206 0.80 11.87 -3.82
N TYR A 207 0.01 11.31 -4.73
CA TYR A 207 0.36 10.07 -5.45
C TYR A 207 1.56 10.25 -6.39
N GLU A 208 1.73 11.42 -7.01
CA GLU A 208 2.96 11.75 -7.75
C GLU A 208 4.20 11.67 -6.85
N TYR A 209 4.10 12.21 -5.62
CA TYR A 209 5.18 12.12 -4.65
C TYR A 209 5.44 10.68 -4.21
N ILE A 210 4.39 9.94 -3.85
CA ILE A 210 4.51 8.52 -3.47
C ILE A 210 5.14 7.70 -4.60
N ASP A 211 4.73 7.90 -5.86
CA ASP A 211 5.35 7.22 -7.01
C ASP A 211 6.85 7.53 -7.15
N PHE A 212 7.23 8.77 -6.85
CA PHE A 212 8.64 9.19 -6.95
C PHE A 212 9.53 8.50 -5.91
N ILE A 213 9.04 8.31 -4.68
CA ILE A 213 9.82 7.70 -3.59
C ILE A 213 9.70 6.17 -3.53
N SER A 214 8.73 5.59 -4.23
CA SER A 214 8.41 4.16 -4.18
C SER A 214 9.46 3.32 -4.93
N VAL A 215 9.65 2.09 -4.45
CA VAL A 215 10.31 1.07 -5.26
C VAL A 215 9.47 0.77 -6.51
N PRO A 216 10.09 0.49 -7.65
CA PRO A 216 9.35 0.22 -8.88
C PRO A 216 8.37 -0.95 -8.74
N ALA A 217 7.15 -0.76 -9.21
CA ALA A 217 6.13 -1.81 -9.30
C ALA A 217 5.63 -1.93 -10.77
N PRO A 218 6.43 -2.53 -11.66
CA PRO A 218 6.00 -2.83 -13.04
C PRO A 218 4.90 -3.86 -13.06
N LEU A 219 4.19 -3.98 -14.17
CA LEU A 219 3.26 -5.10 -14.37
C LEU A 219 4.01 -6.42 -14.20
N ARG A 220 3.45 -7.29 -13.36
CA ARG A 220 4.02 -8.60 -13.04
C ARG A 220 2.94 -9.66 -13.10
N PHE A 221 3.21 -10.73 -13.84
CA PHE A 221 2.41 -11.95 -13.86
C PHE A 221 3.20 -13.08 -13.22
N GLN A 222 2.59 -13.79 -12.29
CA GLN A 222 3.22 -14.96 -11.67
C GLN A 222 2.18 -16.02 -11.32
N TYR A 223 2.61 -17.27 -11.22
CA TYR A 223 1.79 -18.37 -10.73
C TYR A 223 2.07 -18.60 -9.24
N ASN A 224 1.01 -18.92 -8.49
CA ASN A 224 1.12 -19.27 -7.07
C ASN A 224 0.42 -20.62 -6.80
N SER A 225 1.09 -21.49 -6.05
CA SER A 225 0.65 -22.86 -5.78
C SER A 225 -0.49 -22.99 -4.76
N TRP A 226 -0.91 -21.90 -4.09
CA TRP A 226 -1.83 -21.98 -2.94
C TRP A 226 -3.13 -22.68 -3.28
N TYR A 227 -3.89 -22.20 -4.24
CA TYR A 227 -5.20 -22.80 -4.58
C TYR A 227 -5.11 -24.08 -5.41
N ASP A 228 -3.93 -24.50 -5.84
CA ASP A 228 -3.73 -25.80 -6.47
C ASP A 228 -3.62 -26.93 -5.43
N TYR A 229 -2.81 -26.73 -4.38
CA TYR A 229 -2.46 -27.77 -3.41
C TYR A 229 -2.64 -27.36 -1.95
N MET A 230 -2.89 -26.11 -1.62
CA MET A 230 -2.80 -25.60 -0.25
C MET A 230 -1.47 -26.04 0.39
N LYS A 231 -1.51 -26.57 1.62
CA LYS A 231 -0.31 -27.05 2.33
C LYS A 231 0.22 -28.41 1.87
N ASP A 232 -0.48 -29.09 0.95
CA ASP A 232 -0.10 -30.42 0.48
C ASP A 232 0.91 -30.38 -0.68
N ILE A 233 1.61 -29.27 -0.83
CA ILE A 233 2.72 -29.12 -1.77
C ILE A 233 3.88 -30.05 -1.45
N THR A 234 4.53 -30.56 -2.49
CA THR A 234 5.79 -31.31 -2.45
C THR A 234 6.70 -30.82 -3.57
N GLU A 235 8.00 -31.07 -3.48
CA GLU A 235 8.93 -30.76 -4.58
C GLU A 235 8.40 -31.30 -5.92
N ASP A 236 7.92 -32.55 -5.95
CA ASP A 236 7.49 -33.19 -7.19
C ASP A 236 6.21 -32.56 -7.80
N ASN A 237 5.13 -32.35 -7.00
CA ASN A 237 3.91 -31.79 -7.56
C ASN A 237 4.07 -30.32 -7.98
N ILE A 238 4.88 -29.55 -7.28
CA ILE A 238 5.24 -28.18 -7.65
C ILE A 238 5.95 -28.15 -9.00
N MET A 239 6.94 -29.02 -9.19
CA MET A 239 7.68 -29.09 -10.47
C MET A 239 6.76 -29.46 -11.64
N VAL A 240 5.81 -30.37 -11.45
CA VAL A 240 4.82 -30.73 -12.46
C VAL A 240 3.93 -29.55 -12.81
N SER A 241 3.32 -28.90 -11.81
CA SER A 241 2.43 -27.75 -12.04
C SER A 241 3.14 -26.59 -12.71
N PHE A 242 4.34 -26.23 -12.28
CA PHE A 242 5.10 -25.14 -12.88
C PHE A 242 5.39 -25.40 -14.36
N ALA A 243 5.84 -26.62 -14.70
CA ALA A 243 6.12 -27.01 -16.08
C ALA A 243 4.84 -27.03 -16.96
N GLU A 244 3.73 -27.54 -16.42
CA GLU A 244 2.46 -27.60 -17.15
C GLU A 244 1.84 -26.22 -17.38
N VAL A 245 1.83 -25.34 -16.36
CA VAL A 245 1.36 -23.96 -16.49
C VAL A 245 2.19 -23.21 -17.54
N HIS A 246 3.53 -23.32 -17.46
CA HIS A 246 4.43 -22.72 -18.45
C HIS A 246 4.10 -23.17 -19.88
N LYS A 247 4.01 -24.49 -20.08
CA LYS A 247 3.69 -25.09 -21.39
C LYS A 247 2.34 -24.61 -21.93
N LYS A 248 1.32 -24.55 -21.08
CA LYS A 248 -0.03 -24.14 -21.47
C LYS A 248 -0.08 -22.66 -21.84
N LEU A 249 0.45 -21.77 -20.99
CA LEU A 249 0.50 -20.33 -21.30
C LEU A 249 1.24 -20.06 -22.62
N ALA A 250 2.39 -20.71 -22.84
CA ALA A 250 3.13 -20.58 -24.09
C ALA A 250 2.33 -21.09 -25.30
N ALA A 251 1.61 -22.20 -25.17
CA ALA A 251 0.82 -22.78 -26.25
C ALA A 251 -0.33 -21.88 -26.72
N TYR A 252 -0.89 -21.08 -25.81
CA TYR A 252 -1.97 -20.12 -26.12
C TYR A 252 -1.47 -18.68 -26.33
N GLY A 253 -0.16 -18.44 -26.39
CA GLY A 253 0.42 -17.13 -26.66
C GLY A 253 0.26 -16.10 -25.54
N ALA A 254 0.10 -16.55 -24.29
CA ALA A 254 0.09 -15.67 -23.13
C ALA A 254 1.47 -15.03 -22.89
N PRO A 255 1.55 -13.87 -22.22
CA PRO A 255 2.80 -13.36 -21.73
C PRO A 255 3.51 -14.39 -20.84
N LYS A 256 4.84 -14.45 -20.94
CA LYS A 256 5.66 -15.27 -20.06
C LYS A 256 5.45 -14.77 -18.61
N LEU A 257 5.38 -15.71 -17.66
CA LEU A 257 5.31 -15.34 -16.25
C LEU A 257 6.67 -14.83 -15.75
N ASP A 258 6.64 -13.79 -14.93
CA ASP A 258 7.82 -13.25 -14.29
C ASP A 258 8.37 -14.20 -13.22
N ALA A 259 7.47 -14.89 -12.49
CA ALA A 259 7.88 -15.84 -11.46
C ALA A 259 6.88 -16.99 -11.27
N TYR A 260 7.38 -18.05 -10.61
CA TYR A 260 6.59 -19.14 -10.06
C TYR A 260 6.80 -19.18 -8.55
N VAL A 261 5.69 -19.22 -7.78
CA VAL A 261 5.71 -19.03 -6.32
C VAL A 261 5.32 -20.30 -5.59
N VAL A 262 6.18 -20.76 -4.69
CA VAL A 262 5.85 -21.80 -3.71
C VAL A 262 5.23 -21.12 -2.48
N ASP A 263 3.94 -21.41 -2.24
CA ASP A 263 3.20 -20.89 -1.08
C ASP A 263 3.41 -21.72 0.20
N ASP A 264 2.57 -21.57 1.25
CA ASP A 264 2.68 -22.28 2.52
C ASP A 264 2.66 -23.82 2.34
N GLY A 265 3.42 -24.52 3.13
CA GLY A 265 3.54 -25.99 3.13
C GLY A 265 4.97 -26.50 3.08
N TRP A 266 5.95 -25.65 2.77
CA TRP A 266 7.38 -25.98 2.77
C TRP A 266 8.04 -25.90 4.17
N PRO A 267 7.57 -25.03 5.14
CA PRO A 267 8.29 -24.87 6.40
C PRO A 267 8.23 -26.11 7.29
N ASN A 268 9.33 -26.39 7.95
CA ASN A 268 9.40 -27.39 9.00
C ASN A 268 8.87 -26.84 10.33
N THR A 269 7.60 -27.01 10.59
CA THR A 269 6.94 -26.53 11.80
C THR A 269 7.43 -27.17 13.11
N LYS A 270 8.33 -28.19 13.05
CA LYS A 270 8.95 -28.83 14.20
C LYS A 270 10.34 -28.32 14.51
N ALA A 271 10.93 -27.53 13.62
CA ALA A 271 12.26 -26.95 13.81
C ALA A 271 12.27 -25.84 14.89
N GLU A 272 13.46 -25.51 15.35
CA GLU A 272 13.71 -24.43 16.31
C GLU A 272 13.74 -23.04 15.65
N PHE A 273 13.85 -23.01 14.33
CA PHE A 273 13.76 -21.83 13.47
C PHE A 273 13.32 -22.25 12.06
N TRP A 274 13.13 -21.30 11.16
CA TRP A 274 12.73 -21.54 9.78
C TRP A 274 13.68 -22.51 9.08
N SER A 275 13.15 -23.56 8.46
CA SER A 275 13.87 -24.54 7.67
C SER A 275 12.92 -25.33 6.78
N PHE A 276 13.45 -26.06 5.81
CA PHE A 276 12.65 -26.88 4.89
C PHE A 276 12.23 -28.20 5.55
N ASN A 277 11.03 -28.67 5.27
CA ASN A 277 10.53 -29.95 5.71
C ASN A 277 10.89 -31.07 4.73
N LYS A 278 10.56 -32.32 5.10
CA LYS A 278 10.90 -33.52 4.32
C LYS A 278 10.24 -33.60 2.93
N LYS A 279 9.23 -32.78 2.63
CA LYS A 279 8.58 -32.73 1.31
C LYS A 279 9.43 -31.98 0.28
N PHE A 280 10.46 -31.28 0.75
CA PHE A 280 11.45 -30.58 -0.06
C PHE A 280 12.86 -31.10 0.29
N PRO A 281 13.20 -32.35 -0.14
CA PRO A 281 14.45 -33.02 0.25
C PRO A 281 15.70 -32.35 -0.33
N ASN A 282 15.55 -31.64 -1.46
CA ASN A 282 16.60 -30.85 -2.09
C ASN A 282 16.46 -29.35 -1.77
N LYS A 283 15.75 -29.00 -0.69
CA LYS A 283 15.31 -27.63 -0.43
C LYS A 283 14.57 -27.07 -1.65
N LEU A 284 15.10 -26.02 -2.29
CA LEU A 284 14.51 -25.37 -3.46
C LEU A 284 15.32 -25.56 -4.75
N THR A 285 16.48 -26.22 -4.68
CA THR A 285 17.46 -26.28 -5.78
C THR A 285 16.86 -26.77 -7.10
N LYS A 286 16.03 -27.83 -7.07
CA LYS A 286 15.41 -28.34 -8.31
C LYS A 286 14.32 -27.42 -8.84
N VAL A 287 13.54 -26.84 -7.92
CA VAL A 287 12.43 -25.94 -8.29
C VAL A 287 12.98 -24.66 -8.93
N THR A 288 14.02 -24.08 -8.34
CA THR A 288 14.66 -22.88 -8.93
C THR A 288 15.34 -23.16 -10.25
N ALA A 289 16.01 -24.33 -10.37
CA ALA A 289 16.59 -24.77 -11.65
C ALA A 289 15.51 -24.91 -12.76
N LEU A 290 14.33 -25.42 -12.41
CA LEU A 290 13.19 -25.48 -13.33
C LEU A 290 12.74 -24.07 -13.75
N CYS A 291 12.54 -23.15 -12.80
CA CYS A 291 12.14 -21.78 -13.10
C CYS A 291 13.14 -21.10 -14.06
N ASN A 292 14.43 -21.25 -13.79
CA ASN A 292 15.50 -20.71 -14.65
C ASN A 292 15.48 -21.33 -16.07
N SER A 293 15.16 -22.63 -16.19
CA SER A 293 15.03 -23.28 -17.50
C SER A 293 13.84 -22.78 -18.32
N MET A 294 12.84 -22.19 -17.65
CA MET A 294 11.68 -21.54 -18.25
C MET A 294 11.89 -20.03 -18.47
N ASP A 295 13.13 -19.53 -18.25
CA ASP A 295 13.46 -18.11 -18.30
C ASP A 295 12.54 -17.26 -17.42
N SER A 296 12.22 -17.76 -16.22
CA SER A 296 11.38 -17.13 -15.20
C SER A 296 12.07 -17.18 -13.85
N HIS A 297 11.64 -16.30 -12.95
CA HIS A 297 12.18 -16.24 -11.60
C HIS A 297 11.42 -17.14 -10.62
N PHE A 298 11.92 -17.19 -9.39
CA PHE A 298 11.35 -17.99 -8.31
C PHE A 298 10.87 -17.09 -7.16
N GLY A 299 9.72 -17.42 -6.59
CA GLY A 299 9.16 -16.75 -5.42
C GLY A 299 8.84 -17.70 -4.28
N LEU A 300 8.85 -17.18 -3.05
CA LEU A 300 8.59 -17.96 -1.85
C LEU A 300 7.67 -17.21 -0.88
N TRP A 301 6.76 -17.95 -0.26
CA TRP A 301 5.91 -17.50 0.84
C TRP A 301 6.60 -17.70 2.19
N LEU A 302 6.36 -16.80 3.14
CA LEU A 302 6.71 -16.97 4.55
C LEU A 302 5.70 -16.23 5.43
N GLY A 303 5.22 -16.90 6.49
CA GLY A 303 4.33 -16.29 7.48
C GLY A 303 5.09 -15.79 8.71
N PRO A 304 5.47 -14.51 8.82
CA PRO A 304 6.35 -13.97 9.88
C PRO A 304 5.95 -14.31 11.30
N ARG A 305 4.66 -14.36 11.59
CA ARG A 305 4.14 -14.70 12.93
C ARG A 305 4.09 -16.21 13.22
N GLY A 306 4.61 -17.06 12.32
CA GLY A 306 4.61 -18.53 12.43
C GLY A 306 3.59 -19.23 11.54
N GLY A 307 3.08 -18.53 10.53
CA GLY A 307 2.04 -19.02 9.62
C GLY A 307 0.69 -19.23 10.33
N TYR A 308 -0.17 -20.04 9.72
CA TYR A 308 -1.56 -20.25 10.19
C TYR A 308 -1.78 -21.63 10.84
N THR A 309 -0.75 -22.50 10.91
CA THR A 309 -0.85 -23.83 11.52
C THR A 309 -0.12 -23.89 12.84
N ARG A 310 -0.86 -23.70 13.95
CA ARG A 310 -0.31 -23.79 15.32
C ARG A 310 0.87 -22.84 15.57
N PRO A 311 0.76 -21.53 15.22
CA PRO A 311 1.84 -20.57 15.45
C PRO A 311 2.27 -20.50 16.91
N ASP A 312 1.38 -20.77 17.86
CA ASP A 312 1.69 -20.89 19.30
C ASP A 312 2.76 -21.95 19.61
N LYS A 313 2.69 -23.11 18.94
CA LYS A 313 3.68 -24.18 19.14
C LYS A 313 5.02 -23.85 18.51
N ILE A 314 4.99 -23.19 17.36
CA ILE A 314 6.20 -22.74 16.67
C ILE A 314 6.90 -21.69 17.54
N ALA A 315 6.19 -20.67 18.00
CA ALA A 315 6.72 -19.61 18.87
C ALA A 315 7.31 -20.16 20.17
N LYS A 316 6.63 -21.13 20.82
CA LYS A 316 7.16 -21.81 22.04
C LYS A 316 8.48 -22.55 21.79
N ARG A 317 8.65 -23.18 20.62
CA ARG A 317 9.92 -23.85 20.27
C ARG A 317 11.03 -22.83 20.02
N MET A 318 10.76 -21.81 19.23
CA MET A 318 11.69 -20.72 18.97
C MET A 318 12.14 -20.04 20.28
N GLN A 319 11.20 -19.79 21.19
CA GLN A 319 11.54 -19.21 22.50
C GLN A 319 12.44 -20.12 23.33
N ARG A 320 12.18 -21.43 23.38
CA ARG A 320 13.03 -22.39 24.10
C ARG A 320 14.46 -22.47 23.52
N ALA A 321 14.55 -22.33 22.20
CA ALA A 321 15.83 -22.31 21.49
C ALA A 321 16.54 -20.94 21.52
N GLY A 322 15.93 -19.92 22.13
CA GLY A 322 16.50 -18.58 22.21
C GLY A 322 16.40 -17.77 20.91
N ASN A 323 15.53 -18.16 19.97
CA ASN A 323 15.40 -17.58 18.63
C ASN A 323 14.28 -16.56 18.48
N GLY A 324 13.63 -16.16 19.56
CA GLY A 324 12.52 -15.22 19.59
C GLY A 324 11.66 -15.43 20.83
N TYR A 325 10.48 -14.83 20.84
CA TYR A 325 9.54 -14.90 21.96
C TYR A 325 8.13 -15.26 21.50
N LEU A 326 7.35 -15.84 22.41
CA LEU A 326 5.92 -16.05 22.23
C LEU A 326 5.16 -14.77 22.62
N ASN A 327 4.45 -14.16 21.68
CA ASN A 327 3.39 -13.21 22.01
C ASN A 327 2.20 -14.00 22.61
N LYS A 328 2.00 -13.88 23.92
CA LYS A 328 0.96 -14.62 24.63
C LYS A 328 -0.47 -14.16 24.28
N GLN A 329 -0.64 -12.89 23.98
CA GLN A 329 -1.92 -12.29 23.60
C GLN A 329 -2.37 -12.82 22.23
N ALA A 330 -1.50 -12.71 21.22
CA ALA A 330 -1.77 -13.18 19.86
C ALA A 330 -1.63 -14.69 19.69
N LYS A 331 -0.97 -15.38 20.62
CA LYS A 331 -0.64 -16.83 20.57
C LYS A 331 0.22 -17.19 19.34
N ASP A 332 1.18 -16.34 19.00
CA ASP A 332 2.07 -16.48 17.86
C ASP A 332 3.50 -15.99 18.16
N ILE A 333 4.36 -15.89 17.15
CA ILE A 333 5.70 -15.32 17.29
C ILE A 333 5.59 -13.81 17.53
N CYS A 334 6.33 -13.30 18.51
CA CYS A 334 6.45 -11.87 18.74
C CYS A 334 7.27 -11.21 17.62
N VAL A 335 6.59 -10.65 16.63
CA VAL A 335 7.20 -10.02 15.44
C VAL A 335 7.88 -8.68 15.71
N ALA A 336 7.81 -8.15 16.94
CA ALA A 336 8.55 -6.98 17.39
C ALA A 336 9.88 -7.33 18.07
N SER A 337 10.14 -8.62 18.36
CA SER A 337 11.38 -9.05 18.99
C SER A 337 12.59 -8.79 18.10
N SER A 338 13.55 -7.97 18.58
CA SER A 338 14.82 -7.69 17.87
C SER A 338 15.53 -8.99 17.48
N LYS A 339 15.68 -9.90 18.46
CA LYS A 339 16.31 -11.21 18.26
C LYS A 339 15.66 -12.02 17.14
N TYR A 340 14.31 -12.00 17.07
CA TYR A 340 13.59 -12.72 16.01
C TYR A 340 13.76 -12.04 14.66
N VAL A 341 13.53 -10.72 14.59
CA VAL A 341 13.59 -9.96 13.32
C VAL A 341 14.98 -9.98 12.72
N GLU A 342 16.04 -9.84 13.53
CA GLU A 342 17.44 -9.94 13.08
C GLU A 342 17.73 -11.31 12.47
N LYS A 343 17.42 -12.39 13.21
CA LYS A 343 17.63 -13.75 12.73
C LYS A 343 16.78 -14.10 11.52
N LEU A 344 15.55 -13.59 11.46
CA LEU A 344 14.69 -13.74 10.29
C LEU A 344 15.30 -13.00 9.08
N GLY A 345 15.83 -11.81 9.29
CA GLY A 345 16.54 -11.06 8.24
C GLY A 345 17.73 -11.83 7.68
N ASP A 346 18.54 -12.47 8.54
CA ASP A 346 19.64 -13.34 8.09
C ASP A 346 19.11 -14.49 7.25
N PHE A 347 18.08 -15.20 7.74
CA PHE A 347 17.47 -16.32 7.00
C PHE A 347 16.91 -15.88 5.64
N LEU A 348 16.20 -14.76 5.57
CA LEU A 348 15.62 -14.26 4.31
C LEU A 348 16.71 -13.84 3.32
N VAL A 349 17.76 -13.15 3.78
CA VAL A 349 18.89 -12.74 2.92
C VAL A 349 19.67 -13.96 2.41
N ASP A 350 20.01 -14.89 3.30
CA ASP A 350 20.73 -16.11 2.94
C ASP A 350 19.94 -16.96 1.93
N THR A 351 18.62 -17.12 2.18
CA THR A 351 17.73 -17.88 1.30
C THR A 351 17.55 -17.18 -0.05
N THR A 352 17.46 -15.84 -0.06
CA THR A 352 17.41 -15.05 -1.30
C THR A 352 18.65 -15.28 -2.15
N ASN A 353 19.84 -15.26 -1.52
CA ASN A 353 21.11 -15.46 -2.22
C ASN A 353 21.32 -16.92 -2.63
N GLU A 354 20.96 -17.91 -1.78
CA GLU A 354 21.13 -19.35 -2.05
C GLU A 354 20.28 -19.80 -3.25
N PHE A 355 19.06 -19.27 -3.40
CA PHE A 355 18.05 -19.73 -4.37
C PHE A 355 17.65 -18.69 -5.39
N ASP A 356 18.33 -17.55 -5.49
CA ASP A 356 18.02 -16.45 -6.42
C ASP A 356 16.54 -16.04 -6.35
N ILE A 357 16.04 -15.82 -5.12
CA ILE A 357 14.63 -15.46 -4.90
C ILE A 357 14.38 -14.04 -5.40
N ASP A 358 13.40 -13.89 -6.28
CA ASP A 358 12.95 -12.61 -6.86
C ASP A 358 11.63 -12.08 -6.26
N TYR A 359 10.94 -12.91 -5.47
CA TYR A 359 9.67 -12.54 -4.84
C TYR A 359 9.52 -13.16 -3.45
N TRP A 360 9.24 -12.32 -2.46
CA TRP A 360 8.80 -12.74 -1.13
C TRP A 360 7.36 -12.36 -0.88
N LYS A 361 6.49 -13.36 -0.58
CA LYS A 361 5.17 -13.16 0.00
C LYS A 361 5.29 -13.27 1.51
N LEU A 362 5.31 -12.13 2.21
CA LEU A 362 5.38 -12.07 3.67
C LEU A 362 3.96 -11.93 4.22
N ASP A 363 3.44 -13.01 4.82
CA ASP A 363 2.03 -13.16 5.12
C ASP A 363 1.73 -13.22 6.62
N GLY A 364 1.03 -12.21 7.11
CA GLY A 364 0.56 -12.10 8.48
C GLY A 364 1.59 -11.54 9.45
N PHE A 365 1.38 -10.29 9.88
CA PHE A 365 2.30 -9.56 10.76
C PHE A 365 1.78 -9.48 12.19
N CYS A 366 0.99 -8.48 12.55
CA CYS A 366 0.61 -8.22 13.92
C CYS A 366 -0.90 -8.02 14.09
N LEU A 367 -1.60 -8.99 14.71
CA LEU A 367 -3.00 -8.86 15.11
C LEU A 367 -3.17 -8.14 16.44
N THR A 368 -2.26 -8.40 17.37
CA THR A 368 -2.37 -7.92 18.74
C THR A 368 -0.98 -7.57 19.26
N PRO A 369 -0.78 -6.40 19.86
CA PRO A 369 0.50 -5.99 20.40
C PRO A 369 0.99 -6.96 21.48
N CYS A 370 2.29 -7.13 21.59
CA CYS A 370 2.89 -7.88 22.70
C CYS A 370 3.18 -6.92 23.86
N GLU A 371 2.49 -7.10 24.97
CA GLU A 371 2.62 -6.24 26.16
C GLU A 371 3.67 -6.73 27.17
N ASN A 372 4.47 -7.70 26.80
CA ASN A 372 5.46 -8.27 27.72
C ASN A 372 6.72 -7.41 27.77
N SER A 373 6.88 -6.64 28.83
CA SER A 373 8.04 -5.76 29.09
C SER A 373 9.37 -6.50 29.31
N LYS A 374 9.35 -7.84 29.39
CA LYS A 374 10.58 -8.66 29.47
C LYS A 374 11.09 -9.07 28.09
N HIS A 375 10.36 -8.79 27.03
CA HIS A 375 10.83 -8.97 25.68
C HIS A 375 11.72 -7.79 25.24
N ASP A 376 12.47 -8.00 24.17
CA ASP A 376 13.44 -7.05 23.64
C ASP A 376 12.81 -6.03 22.65
N HIS A 377 11.68 -5.48 23.05
CA HIS A 377 10.95 -4.45 22.29
C HIS A 377 10.26 -3.46 23.24
N ALA A 378 9.91 -2.29 22.73
CA ALA A 378 9.10 -1.32 23.45
C ALA A 378 7.66 -1.83 23.68
N VAL A 379 7.01 -1.34 24.74
CA VAL A 379 5.63 -1.68 25.11
C VAL A 379 4.89 -0.42 25.59
N GLY A 380 3.56 -0.40 25.40
CA GLY A 380 2.69 0.64 25.93
C GLY A 380 2.57 1.88 25.03
N GLY A 381 2.26 3.02 25.66
CA GLY A 381 1.86 4.23 24.99
C GLY A 381 0.38 4.22 24.57
N TYR A 382 -0.11 5.39 24.14
CA TYR A 382 -1.47 5.49 23.59
C TYR A 382 -1.65 4.48 22.46
N GLU A 383 -2.72 3.68 22.50
CA GLU A 383 -3.01 2.63 21.48
C GLU A 383 -1.81 1.70 21.18
N ASN A 384 -0.93 1.48 22.16
CA ASN A 384 0.29 0.67 22.03
C ASN A 384 1.31 1.20 20.98
N MET A 385 1.32 2.50 20.73
CA MET A 385 2.14 3.08 19.67
C MET A 385 3.64 2.97 19.89
N TYR A 386 4.14 2.81 21.12
CA TYR A 386 5.56 2.52 21.36
C TYR A 386 5.96 1.19 20.75
N PHE A 387 5.11 0.16 20.94
CA PHE A 387 5.30 -1.15 20.33
C PHE A 387 5.27 -1.08 18.79
N VAL A 388 4.27 -0.38 18.23
CA VAL A 388 4.08 -0.26 16.78
C VAL A 388 5.28 0.41 16.11
N THR A 389 5.74 1.53 16.68
CA THR A 389 6.88 2.28 16.14
C THR A 389 8.16 1.45 16.16
N ASP A 390 8.48 0.84 17.32
CA ASP A 390 9.67 0.00 17.48
C ASP A 390 9.65 -1.23 16.56
N MET A 391 8.50 -1.90 16.45
CA MET A 391 8.31 -3.02 15.54
C MET A 391 8.61 -2.62 14.09
N TRP A 392 7.96 -1.59 13.58
CA TRP A 392 8.09 -1.22 12.18
C TRP A 392 9.46 -0.66 11.82
N GLN A 393 10.14 0.02 12.72
CA GLN A 393 11.54 0.40 12.51
C GLN A 393 12.46 -0.82 12.29
N LYS A 394 12.24 -1.91 13.03
CA LYS A 394 13.01 -3.16 12.88
C LYS A 394 12.72 -3.82 11.54
N TRP A 395 11.45 -3.86 11.13
CA TRP A 395 11.04 -4.42 9.84
C TRP A 395 11.54 -3.60 8.66
N ILE A 396 11.54 -2.26 8.75
CA ILE A 396 12.14 -1.38 7.72
C ILE A 396 13.63 -1.73 7.53
N ARG A 397 14.41 -1.84 8.61
CA ARG A 397 15.82 -2.26 8.51
C ARG A 397 15.99 -3.63 7.88
N LEU A 398 15.08 -4.57 8.14
CA LEU A 398 15.09 -5.87 7.48
C LEU A 398 14.85 -5.73 5.97
N TYR A 399 13.89 -4.92 5.56
CA TYR A 399 13.62 -4.67 4.13
C TYR A 399 14.80 -3.98 3.44
N GLU A 400 15.44 -3.04 4.08
CA GLU A 400 16.66 -2.40 3.57
C GLU A 400 17.78 -3.44 3.33
N ARG A 401 17.95 -4.41 4.24
CA ARG A 401 18.89 -5.53 4.05
C ARG A 401 18.51 -6.42 2.87
N LEU A 402 17.24 -6.75 2.72
CA LEU A 402 16.74 -7.51 1.56
C LEU A 402 16.96 -6.77 0.24
N ARG A 403 16.69 -5.45 0.21
CA ARG A 403 16.94 -4.60 -0.95
C ARG A 403 18.44 -4.49 -1.28
N ALA A 404 19.30 -4.48 -0.28
CA ALA A 404 20.75 -4.48 -0.48
C ALA A 404 21.23 -5.82 -1.09
N ALA A 405 20.63 -6.96 -0.70
CA ALA A 405 20.92 -8.27 -1.25
C ALA A 405 20.39 -8.42 -2.70
N ASN A 406 19.17 -8.00 -2.95
CA ASN A 406 18.56 -8.00 -4.28
C ASN A 406 17.73 -6.72 -4.52
N PRO A 407 18.26 -5.70 -5.21
CA PRO A 407 17.53 -4.45 -5.48
C PRO A 407 16.26 -4.62 -6.32
N LYS A 408 16.15 -5.70 -7.11
CA LYS A 408 14.99 -5.98 -7.97
C LYS A 408 13.93 -6.84 -7.27
N LEU A 409 14.22 -7.33 -6.06
CA LEU A 409 13.32 -8.18 -5.30
C LEU A 409 11.91 -7.59 -5.19
N TRP A 410 10.88 -8.35 -5.50
CA TRP A 410 9.51 -7.97 -5.19
C TRP A 410 9.16 -8.41 -3.76
N ILE A 411 8.78 -7.46 -2.92
CA ILE A 411 8.32 -7.73 -1.56
C ILE A 411 6.81 -7.42 -1.51
N ASN A 412 6.02 -8.44 -1.19
CA ASN A 412 4.58 -8.35 -1.00
C ASN A 412 4.25 -8.55 0.49
N MET A 413 3.70 -7.52 1.13
CA MET A 413 3.23 -7.60 2.52
C MET A 413 1.74 -7.91 2.52
N THR A 414 1.36 -9.04 3.13
CA THR A 414 -0.04 -9.42 3.24
C THR A 414 -0.49 -9.51 4.70
N CYS A 415 -1.77 -9.32 4.94
CA CYS A 415 -2.49 -9.48 6.20
C CYS A 415 -1.87 -8.80 7.44
N TYR A 416 -2.72 -8.13 8.19
CA TYR A 416 -2.42 -7.54 9.49
C TYR A 416 -1.33 -6.46 9.46
N VAL A 417 -1.35 -5.64 8.42
CA VAL A 417 -0.50 -4.46 8.20
C VAL A 417 -1.40 -3.28 7.90
N ASN A 418 -1.13 -2.11 8.46
CA ASN A 418 -1.83 -0.90 8.05
C ASN A 418 -1.49 -0.55 6.59
N VAL A 419 -2.50 -0.17 5.81
CA VAL A 419 -2.34 0.23 4.39
C VAL A 419 -1.81 1.66 4.32
N SER A 420 -0.54 1.83 4.65
CA SER A 420 0.15 3.11 4.56
C SER A 420 0.90 3.22 3.23
N PRO A 421 0.76 4.33 2.47
CA PRO A 421 1.50 4.51 1.22
C PRO A 421 3.01 4.62 1.43
N TRP A 422 3.47 4.96 2.64
CA TRP A 422 4.89 5.08 2.97
C TRP A 422 5.63 3.74 2.97
N TRP A 423 4.91 2.62 3.08
CA TRP A 423 5.50 1.28 2.89
C TRP A 423 6.13 1.09 1.52
N LEU A 424 5.62 1.80 0.50
CA LEU A 424 6.06 1.65 -0.88
C LEU A 424 7.51 2.08 -1.14
N GLN A 425 8.16 2.72 -0.18
CA GLN A 425 9.62 2.95 -0.21
C GLN A 425 10.43 1.65 -0.11
N TRP A 426 9.86 0.60 0.48
CA TRP A 426 10.55 -0.67 0.73
C TRP A 426 9.87 -1.88 0.11
N VAL A 427 8.54 -1.86 -0.04
CA VAL A 427 7.74 -2.99 -0.55
C VAL A 427 6.98 -2.59 -1.80
N ASN A 428 6.63 -3.57 -2.64
CA ASN A 428 6.01 -3.29 -3.94
C ASN A 428 4.48 -3.35 -3.88
N SER A 429 3.93 -4.17 -2.97
CA SER A 429 2.48 -4.37 -2.84
C SER A 429 2.05 -4.66 -1.41
N LEU A 430 0.80 -4.30 -1.11
CA LEU A 430 0.13 -4.47 0.17
C LEU A 430 -1.22 -5.16 -0.04
N TRP A 431 -1.64 -5.98 0.92
CA TRP A 431 -2.94 -6.63 0.91
C TRP A 431 -4.09 -5.63 1.03
N VAL A 432 -5.13 -5.81 0.20
CA VAL A 432 -6.40 -5.12 0.41
C VAL A 432 -7.03 -5.61 1.71
N GLN A 433 -7.08 -4.75 2.73
CA GLN A 433 -7.48 -5.13 4.08
C GLN A 433 -8.96 -5.52 4.19
N ASN A 434 -9.28 -6.18 5.30
CA ASN A 434 -10.64 -6.64 5.62
C ASN A 434 -11.22 -7.57 4.55
N SER A 435 -10.34 -8.34 3.93
CA SER A 435 -10.64 -9.24 2.83
C SER A 435 -10.12 -10.64 3.12
N GLY A 436 -10.99 -11.64 3.07
CA GLY A 436 -10.54 -13.03 3.03
C GLY A 436 -9.84 -13.34 1.71
N ASP A 437 -9.14 -14.45 1.67
CA ASP A 437 -8.44 -14.96 0.47
C ASP A 437 -9.42 -15.10 -0.71
N ILE A 438 -10.55 -15.74 -0.47
CA ILE A 438 -11.71 -15.86 -1.36
C ILE A 438 -12.97 -15.53 -0.56
N GLY A 439 -14.01 -15.04 -1.22
CA GLY A 439 -15.28 -14.74 -0.59
C GLY A 439 -16.42 -14.58 -1.58
N PHE A 440 -17.64 -14.70 -1.08
CA PHE A 440 -18.85 -14.65 -1.88
C PHE A 440 -19.87 -13.72 -1.23
N ALA A 441 -20.30 -12.70 -1.96
CA ALA A 441 -21.35 -11.79 -1.51
C ALA A 441 -22.68 -12.52 -1.33
N LYS A 442 -23.51 -12.00 -0.42
CA LYS A 442 -24.82 -12.57 -0.06
C LYS A 442 -25.98 -11.59 -0.30
N ASN A 443 -25.71 -10.51 -0.99
CA ASN A 443 -26.67 -9.43 -1.26
C ASN A 443 -27.83 -9.87 -2.17
N ILE A 444 -27.62 -10.85 -3.06
CA ILE A 444 -28.62 -11.40 -4.00
C ILE A 444 -28.58 -12.93 -3.95
N GLU A 445 -29.74 -13.56 -3.72
CA GLU A 445 -29.82 -15.00 -3.40
C GLU A 445 -29.43 -15.88 -4.58
N ASN A 446 -29.95 -15.64 -5.78
CA ASN A 446 -29.79 -16.48 -6.96
C ASN A 446 -28.70 -15.97 -7.95
N GLN A 447 -27.73 -15.24 -7.45
CA GLN A 447 -26.61 -14.75 -8.20
C GLN A 447 -25.63 -15.88 -8.56
N ALA A 448 -25.05 -15.85 -9.76
CA ALA A 448 -23.99 -16.79 -10.15
C ALA A 448 -22.79 -16.71 -9.20
N GLN A 449 -22.06 -17.82 -9.03
CA GLN A 449 -20.93 -17.88 -8.11
C GLN A 449 -19.86 -16.85 -8.45
N VAL A 450 -19.55 -16.68 -9.73
CA VAL A 450 -18.60 -15.68 -10.21
C VAL A 450 -19.00 -14.26 -9.86
N ASP A 451 -20.30 -13.94 -9.97
CA ASP A 451 -20.80 -12.60 -9.62
C ASP A 451 -20.78 -12.34 -8.13
N LYS A 452 -20.99 -13.37 -7.29
CA LYS A 452 -20.81 -13.29 -5.85
C LYS A 452 -19.36 -13.01 -5.46
N GLU A 453 -18.41 -13.65 -6.13
CA GLU A 453 -16.97 -13.46 -5.88
C GLU A 453 -16.53 -12.06 -6.29
N ILE A 454 -16.84 -11.61 -7.51
CA ILE A 454 -16.53 -10.27 -7.98
C ILE A 454 -17.14 -9.21 -7.04
N THR A 455 -18.44 -9.36 -6.68
CA THR A 455 -19.12 -8.41 -5.79
C THR A 455 -18.44 -8.36 -4.41
N TYR A 456 -18.10 -9.51 -3.83
CA TYR A 456 -17.38 -9.58 -2.55
C TYR A 456 -16.04 -8.85 -2.62
N ARG A 457 -15.22 -9.17 -3.62
CA ARG A 457 -13.89 -8.58 -3.74
C ARG A 457 -13.94 -7.07 -3.93
N ASP A 458 -14.80 -6.59 -4.82
CA ASP A 458 -14.90 -5.16 -5.08
C ASP A 458 -15.54 -4.37 -3.92
N ALA A 459 -16.37 -5.02 -3.10
CA ALA A 459 -16.82 -4.43 -1.84
C ALA A 459 -15.67 -4.24 -0.83
N ARG A 460 -14.62 -5.08 -0.88
CA ARG A 460 -13.40 -4.87 -0.06
C ARG A 460 -12.57 -3.70 -0.58
N TYR A 461 -12.50 -3.51 -1.91
CA TYR A 461 -11.90 -2.31 -2.50
C TYR A 461 -12.69 -1.06 -2.15
N TYR A 462 -14.03 -1.11 -2.20
CA TYR A 462 -14.88 -0.03 -1.75
C TYR A 462 -14.67 0.31 -0.27
N ASP A 463 -14.62 -0.69 0.62
CA ASP A 463 -14.33 -0.49 2.05
C ASP A 463 -12.99 0.23 2.25
N CYS A 464 -11.93 -0.22 1.55
CA CYS A 464 -10.59 0.33 1.64
C CYS A 464 -10.51 1.78 1.11
N LEU A 465 -10.96 2.00 -0.13
CA LEU A 465 -10.69 3.22 -0.89
C LEU A 465 -11.77 4.30 -0.73
N CYS A 466 -13.01 3.91 -0.44
CA CYS A 466 -14.15 4.84 -0.36
C CYS A 466 -14.65 5.01 1.07
N LYS A 467 -14.98 3.92 1.77
CA LYS A 467 -15.53 4.00 3.12
C LYS A 467 -14.49 4.41 4.15
N ARG A 468 -13.31 3.78 4.15
CA ARG A 468 -12.17 4.14 4.99
C ARG A 468 -11.34 5.26 4.39
N ALA A 469 -11.53 5.54 3.11
CA ALA A 469 -10.86 6.59 2.34
C ALA A 469 -9.32 6.54 2.43
N LEU A 470 -8.75 5.33 2.51
CA LEU A 470 -7.31 5.14 2.59
C LEU A 470 -6.64 5.63 1.30
N GLN A 471 -5.60 6.43 1.47
CA GLN A 471 -4.87 7.07 0.38
C GLN A 471 -3.69 6.20 -0.03
N ILE A 472 -3.91 5.32 -1.01
CA ILE A 472 -2.87 4.46 -1.59
C ILE A 472 -3.14 4.25 -3.08
N PRO A 473 -2.12 4.25 -3.96
CA PRO A 473 -2.30 3.91 -5.37
C PRO A 473 -2.82 2.48 -5.53
N LEU A 474 -3.91 2.30 -6.27
CA LEU A 474 -4.58 1.00 -6.44
C LEU A 474 -3.65 -0.05 -7.08
N LYS A 475 -2.73 0.37 -7.95
CA LYS A 475 -1.73 -0.53 -8.57
C LYS A 475 -0.86 -1.28 -7.55
N ASN A 476 -0.70 -0.75 -6.34
CA ASN A 476 0.09 -1.33 -5.26
C ASN A 476 -0.76 -2.14 -4.25
N LEU A 477 -2.09 -2.18 -4.42
CA LEU A 477 -2.94 -3.08 -3.66
C LEU A 477 -2.93 -4.46 -4.31
N TYR A 478 -2.86 -5.50 -3.47
CA TYR A 478 -2.82 -6.89 -3.86
C TYR A 478 -4.01 -7.66 -3.30
N ASN A 479 -4.49 -8.62 -4.06
CA ASN A 479 -5.41 -9.69 -3.65
C ASN A 479 -5.06 -10.97 -4.41
N HIS A 480 -5.69 -12.09 -4.05
CA HIS A 480 -5.41 -13.40 -4.67
C HIS A 480 -6.04 -13.63 -6.05
N GLU A 481 -6.89 -12.71 -6.55
CA GLU A 481 -7.53 -12.93 -7.84
C GLU A 481 -6.58 -12.66 -9.03
N PRO A 482 -6.68 -13.50 -10.10
CA PRO A 482 -7.74 -14.48 -10.36
C PRO A 482 -7.52 -15.81 -9.62
N ILE A 483 -8.63 -16.39 -9.12
CA ILE A 483 -8.65 -17.69 -8.45
C ILE A 483 -9.50 -18.68 -9.26
N TYR A 484 -8.90 -19.75 -9.77
CA TYR A 484 -9.59 -20.86 -10.44
C TYR A 484 -8.82 -22.17 -10.22
N GLY A 485 -8.68 -22.56 -8.95
CA GLY A 485 -7.87 -23.68 -8.51
C GLY A 485 -8.65 -24.77 -7.81
N ASN A 486 -8.10 -25.98 -7.76
CA ASN A 486 -8.73 -27.19 -7.22
C ASN A 486 -9.32 -27.03 -5.82
N THR A 487 -8.68 -26.23 -4.98
CA THR A 487 -9.08 -26.07 -3.57
C THR A 487 -9.96 -24.84 -3.32
N ALA A 488 -10.25 -24.05 -4.34
CA ALA A 488 -11.12 -22.87 -4.25
C ALA A 488 -12.62 -23.21 -4.25
N HIS A 489 -12.98 -24.42 -4.71
CA HIS A 489 -14.37 -24.86 -4.82
C HIS A 489 -15.22 -23.96 -5.71
N VAL A 490 -14.64 -23.43 -6.77
CA VAL A 490 -15.31 -22.64 -7.80
C VAL A 490 -15.48 -23.46 -9.08
N ASN A 491 -16.56 -23.18 -9.83
CA ASN A 491 -16.77 -23.78 -11.13
C ASN A 491 -17.51 -22.78 -12.03
N TYR A 492 -16.82 -22.23 -13.00
CA TYR A 492 -17.34 -21.21 -13.92
C TYR A 492 -17.52 -21.80 -15.32
N THR A 493 -18.60 -21.43 -16.00
CA THR A 493 -18.73 -21.62 -17.44
C THR A 493 -17.60 -20.86 -18.16
N ASP A 494 -17.41 -21.12 -19.45
CA ASP A 494 -16.38 -20.42 -20.22
C ASP A 494 -16.66 -18.91 -20.29
N GLU A 495 -17.93 -18.53 -20.46
CA GLU A 495 -18.37 -17.13 -20.47
C GLU A 495 -18.20 -16.43 -19.11
N GLU A 496 -18.50 -17.12 -18.00
CA GLU A 496 -18.29 -16.61 -16.65
C GLU A 496 -16.80 -16.42 -16.36
N PHE A 497 -15.96 -17.36 -16.79
CA PHE A 497 -14.51 -17.29 -16.64
C PHE A 497 -13.93 -16.11 -17.46
N GLU A 498 -14.36 -15.94 -18.72
CA GLU A 498 -13.96 -14.82 -19.55
C GLU A 498 -14.30 -13.47 -18.88
N LYS A 499 -15.56 -13.30 -18.43
CA LYS A 499 -16.00 -12.12 -17.68
C LYS A 499 -15.11 -11.85 -16.45
N TYR A 500 -14.84 -12.89 -15.67
CA TYR A 500 -14.03 -12.81 -14.46
C TYR A 500 -12.60 -12.35 -14.75
N ILE A 501 -11.94 -12.98 -15.73
CA ILE A 501 -10.54 -12.66 -16.05
C ILE A 501 -10.41 -11.23 -16.57
N TYR A 502 -11.26 -10.77 -17.49
CA TYR A 502 -11.24 -9.40 -17.96
C TYR A 502 -11.51 -8.40 -16.83
N TRP A 503 -12.46 -8.72 -15.92
CA TRP A 503 -12.74 -7.86 -14.79
C TRP A 503 -11.57 -7.76 -13.81
N CYS A 504 -10.82 -8.81 -13.58
CA CYS A 504 -9.62 -8.75 -12.73
C CYS A 504 -8.56 -7.75 -13.26
N THR A 505 -8.43 -7.62 -14.60
CA THR A 505 -7.42 -6.75 -15.21
C THR A 505 -7.68 -5.25 -15.00
N VAL A 506 -8.94 -4.84 -14.92
CA VAL A 506 -9.33 -3.41 -14.87
C VAL A 506 -9.11 -2.74 -13.52
N ARG A 507 -8.87 -3.52 -12.48
CA ARG A 507 -8.46 -2.98 -11.17
C ARG A 507 -7.09 -2.29 -11.21
N GLY A 508 -6.30 -2.51 -12.28
CA GLY A 508 -5.03 -1.82 -12.51
C GLY A 508 -3.89 -2.24 -11.59
N GLN A 509 -4.03 -3.40 -10.93
CA GLN A 509 -2.99 -3.96 -10.06
C GLN A 509 -1.72 -4.27 -10.85
N ALA A 510 -0.56 -3.95 -10.26
CA ALA A 510 0.73 -4.29 -10.84
C ALA A 510 1.06 -5.78 -10.65
N LEU A 511 0.72 -6.36 -9.50
CA LEU A 511 0.93 -7.77 -9.19
C LEU A 511 -0.32 -8.59 -9.52
N ASN A 512 -0.18 -9.52 -10.47
CA ASN A 512 -1.21 -10.48 -10.83
C ASN A 512 -0.70 -11.88 -10.53
N GLU A 513 -1.20 -12.50 -9.47
CA GLU A 513 -0.88 -13.87 -9.06
C GLU A 513 -1.96 -14.82 -9.58
N LEU A 514 -1.59 -15.71 -10.50
CA LEU A 514 -2.49 -16.72 -11.06
C LEU A 514 -2.62 -17.88 -10.08
N HIS A 515 -3.76 -17.96 -9.40
CA HIS A 515 -4.13 -19.07 -8.54
C HIS A 515 -5.05 -20.04 -9.29
N LEU A 516 -4.49 -20.82 -10.21
CA LEU A 516 -5.27 -21.70 -11.08
C LEU A 516 -4.69 -23.12 -11.14
N SER A 517 -5.55 -24.09 -11.46
CA SER A 517 -5.16 -25.50 -11.66
C SER A 517 -5.37 -25.91 -13.10
N VAL A 518 -4.34 -26.47 -13.72
CA VAL A 518 -4.32 -26.83 -15.15
C VAL A 518 -5.47 -27.77 -15.53
N ASN A 519 -5.80 -28.74 -14.69
CA ASN A 519 -6.88 -29.71 -14.90
C ASN A 519 -8.30 -29.11 -14.88
N MET A 520 -8.47 -27.88 -14.36
CA MET A 520 -9.75 -27.16 -14.39
C MET A 520 -9.92 -26.32 -15.68
N MET A 521 -8.85 -26.13 -16.45
CA MET A 521 -8.80 -25.26 -17.62
C MET A 521 -9.00 -26.03 -18.91
N ASN A 522 -9.96 -25.60 -19.73
CA ASN A 522 -10.15 -26.06 -21.10
C ASN A 522 -9.54 -25.06 -22.11
N GLU A 523 -9.65 -25.34 -23.42
CA GLU A 523 -9.10 -24.49 -24.48
C GLU A 523 -9.68 -23.07 -24.46
N SER A 524 -10.99 -22.92 -24.26
CA SER A 524 -11.67 -21.63 -24.21
C SER A 524 -11.13 -20.78 -23.05
N LYS A 525 -10.99 -21.35 -21.85
CA LYS A 525 -10.47 -20.65 -20.66
C LYS A 525 -9.00 -20.24 -20.82
N TRP A 526 -8.16 -21.10 -21.43
CA TRP A 526 -6.77 -20.73 -21.73
C TRP A 526 -6.69 -19.57 -22.73
N THR A 527 -7.56 -19.57 -23.75
CA THR A 527 -7.66 -18.50 -24.75
C THR A 527 -8.04 -17.18 -24.07
N SER A 528 -9.14 -17.17 -23.30
CA SER A 528 -9.62 -15.97 -22.59
C SER A 528 -8.57 -15.43 -21.64
N LEU A 529 -7.87 -16.29 -20.88
CA LEU A 529 -6.79 -15.88 -19.99
C LEU A 529 -5.64 -15.22 -20.77
N SER A 530 -5.21 -15.85 -21.87
CA SER A 530 -4.12 -15.34 -22.70
C SER A 530 -4.44 -13.98 -23.31
N GLU A 531 -5.64 -13.83 -23.86
CA GLU A 531 -6.12 -12.58 -24.46
C GLU A 531 -6.19 -11.45 -23.42
N ALA A 532 -6.78 -11.72 -22.25
CA ALA A 532 -6.88 -10.74 -21.15
C ALA A 532 -5.50 -10.32 -20.62
N MET A 533 -4.56 -11.25 -20.46
CA MET A 533 -3.19 -10.96 -20.03
C MET A 533 -2.44 -10.09 -21.06
N ASN A 534 -2.56 -10.40 -22.35
CA ASN A 534 -1.96 -9.59 -23.42
C ASN A 534 -2.58 -8.20 -23.44
N TRP A 535 -3.92 -8.11 -23.39
CA TRP A 535 -4.60 -6.82 -23.34
C TRP A 535 -4.17 -5.97 -22.13
N GLN A 536 -4.08 -6.58 -20.94
CA GLN A 536 -3.59 -5.89 -19.74
C GLN A 536 -2.16 -5.39 -19.95
N LYS A 537 -1.28 -6.20 -20.49
CA LYS A 537 0.12 -5.84 -20.78
C LYS A 537 0.20 -4.64 -21.70
N ASP A 538 -0.54 -4.64 -22.80
CA ASP A 538 -0.52 -3.57 -23.80
C ASP A 538 -1.11 -2.26 -23.27
N ASN A 539 -2.03 -2.32 -22.30
CA ASN A 539 -2.74 -1.18 -21.76
C ASN A 539 -2.33 -0.81 -20.33
N PHE A 540 -1.33 -1.46 -19.73
CA PHE A 540 -0.97 -1.22 -18.33
C PHE A 540 -0.52 0.22 -18.05
N ARG A 541 0.05 0.93 -19.03
CA ARG A 541 0.38 2.36 -18.90
C ARG A 541 -0.85 3.23 -18.57
N ILE A 542 -2.05 2.79 -18.96
CA ILE A 542 -3.33 3.43 -18.62
C ILE A 542 -3.86 2.84 -17.32
N LEU A 543 -3.98 1.50 -17.25
CA LEU A 543 -4.58 0.75 -16.14
C LEU A 543 -3.94 1.02 -14.79
N LYS A 544 -2.63 1.23 -14.73
CA LYS A 544 -1.92 1.56 -13.47
C LYS A 544 -2.43 2.81 -12.75
N ASN A 545 -3.18 3.65 -13.43
CA ASN A 545 -3.79 4.87 -12.90
C ASN A 545 -5.24 4.65 -12.43
N ALA A 546 -5.66 3.40 -12.27
CA ALA A 546 -7.04 3.05 -11.92
C ALA A 546 -7.50 3.71 -10.61
N GLN A 547 -8.75 4.14 -10.62
CA GLN A 547 -9.47 4.67 -9.49
C GLN A 547 -10.82 3.98 -9.39
N PHE A 548 -11.23 3.62 -8.17
CA PHE A 548 -12.58 3.11 -7.92
C PHE A 548 -13.60 4.24 -8.02
N ILE A 549 -14.72 3.98 -8.70
CA ILE A 549 -15.85 4.92 -8.82
C ILE A 549 -17.18 4.21 -8.54
N GLY A 550 -18.19 4.98 -8.18
CA GLY A 550 -19.54 4.47 -7.91
C GLY A 550 -19.76 4.10 -6.45
N GLY A 551 -20.75 3.26 -6.22
CA GLY A 551 -21.21 2.92 -4.87
C GLY A 551 -20.73 1.56 -4.36
N ASN A 552 -21.30 1.14 -3.22
CA ASN A 552 -20.97 -0.15 -2.60
C ASN A 552 -21.56 -1.32 -3.41
N PRO A 553 -20.74 -2.24 -3.91
CA PRO A 553 -21.22 -3.42 -4.65
C PRO A 553 -22.17 -4.33 -3.85
N GLU A 554 -21.96 -4.49 -2.55
CA GLU A 554 -22.82 -5.31 -1.67
C GLU A 554 -24.17 -4.63 -1.34
N GLU A 555 -24.32 -3.34 -1.67
CA GLU A 555 -25.57 -2.58 -1.63
C GLU A 555 -26.26 -2.49 -3.00
N ASN A 556 -25.79 -3.28 -3.97
CA ASN A 556 -26.29 -3.33 -5.35
C ASN A 556 -26.11 -2.02 -6.14
N ASN A 557 -25.19 -1.15 -5.72
CA ASN A 557 -24.90 0.07 -6.44
C ASN A 557 -23.98 -0.17 -7.64
N ILE A 558 -24.26 0.48 -8.78
CA ILE A 558 -23.33 0.47 -9.92
C ILE A 558 -21.99 1.07 -9.49
N TYR A 559 -20.93 0.44 -9.92
CA TYR A 559 -19.55 0.83 -9.63
C TYR A 559 -18.61 0.45 -10.78
N GLY A 560 -17.36 0.85 -10.65
CA GLY A 560 -16.35 0.46 -11.61
C GLY A 560 -14.97 1.00 -11.32
N TYR A 561 -14.13 0.90 -12.34
CA TYR A 561 -12.76 1.40 -12.32
C TYR A 561 -12.54 2.27 -13.56
N ILE A 562 -11.95 3.44 -13.34
CA ILE A 562 -11.54 4.34 -14.42
C ILE A 562 -10.07 4.64 -14.32
N SER A 563 -9.44 4.69 -15.48
CA SER A 563 -8.01 4.97 -15.59
C SER A 563 -7.78 5.98 -16.69
N TRP A 564 -6.95 7.00 -16.43
CA TRP A 564 -6.60 8.01 -17.40
C TRP A 564 -5.10 8.24 -17.46
N THR A 565 -4.58 8.49 -18.66
CA THR A 565 -3.26 9.12 -18.83
C THR A 565 -3.42 10.64 -18.90
N PRO A 566 -2.37 11.42 -18.60
CA PRO A 566 -2.41 12.88 -18.75
C PRO A 566 -2.73 13.35 -20.16
N GLU A 567 -2.44 12.53 -21.18
CA GLU A 567 -2.67 12.82 -22.60
C GLU A 567 -4.12 12.64 -23.04
N GLY A 568 -4.98 12.05 -22.20
CA GLY A 568 -6.41 11.87 -22.48
C GLY A 568 -6.77 10.50 -23.04
N GLU A 569 -5.92 9.49 -22.88
CA GLU A 569 -6.32 8.10 -23.09
C GLU A 569 -6.88 7.52 -21.80
N GLY A 570 -7.98 6.76 -21.92
CA GLY A 570 -8.67 6.21 -20.76
C GLY A 570 -9.15 4.78 -20.95
N ILE A 571 -9.38 4.11 -19.83
CA ILE A 571 -10.13 2.86 -19.73
C ILE A 571 -11.25 3.08 -18.74
N ILE A 572 -12.46 2.72 -19.15
CA ILE A 572 -13.68 2.80 -18.35
C ILE A 572 -14.21 1.40 -18.21
N ALA A 573 -14.28 0.91 -17.00
CA ALA A 573 -14.85 -0.39 -16.68
C ALA A 573 -15.98 -0.20 -15.68
N MET A 574 -17.19 -0.60 -16.05
CA MET A 574 -18.39 -0.48 -15.22
C MET A 574 -19.01 -1.84 -14.99
N ARG A 575 -19.60 -2.04 -13.82
CA ARG A 575 -20.35 -3.23 -13.48
C ARG A 575 -21.68 -2.89 -12.81
N ASN A 576 -22.72 -3.57 -13.26
CA ASN A 576 -24.01 -3.61 -12.59
C ASN A 576 -24.03 -4.83 -11.65
N PRO A 577 -23.97 -4.69 -10.33
CA PRO A 577 -24.02 -5.83 -9.40
C PRO A 577 -25.45 -6.26 -9.07
N ASN A 578 -26.48 -5.60 -9.66
CA ASN A 578 -27.89 -5.81 -9.38
C ASN A 578 -28.50 -6.85 -10.34
N ASN A 579 -29.63 -7.43 -9.93
CA ASN A 579 -30.45 -8.33 -10.74
C ASN A 579 -31.49 -7.60 -11.63
N GLU A 580 -31.40 -6.28 -11.72
CA GLU A 580 -32.25 -5.44 -12.56
C GLU A 580 -31.39 -4.64 -13.56
N GLU A 581 -31.96 -4.37 -14.74
CA GLU A 581 -31.34 -3.46 -15.69
C GLU A 581 -31.30 -2.04 -15.10
N THR A 582 -30.17 -1.38 -15.24
CA THR A 582 -29.94 -0.05 -14.68
C THR A 582 -29.22 0.84 -15.67
N SER A 583 -29.67 2.08 -15.80
CA SER A 583 -29.03 3.10 -16.64
C SER A 583 -28.29 4.13 -15.80
N LEU A 584 -27.16 4.63 -16.32
CA LEU A 584 -26.38 5.71 -15.72
C LEU A 584 -25.78 6.61 -16.81
N THR A 585 -25.50 7.84 -16.44
CA THR A 585 -24.75 8.78 -17.27
C THR A 585 -23.39 9.07 -16.64
N LEU A 586 -22.31 8.74 -17.32
CA LEU A 586 -20.96 9.15 -16.97
C LEU A 586 -20.68 10.54 -17.56
N THR A 587 -20.06 11.41 -16.79
CA THR A 587 -19.62 12.73 -17.29
C THR A 587 -18.11 12.81 -17.19
N PHE A 588 -17.41 12.94 -18.31
CA PHE A 588 -15.95 12.96 -18.40
C PHE A 588 -15.37 14.27 -17.90
N ASN A 589 -15.39 14.45 -16.61
CA ASN A 589 -14.95 15.66 -15.93
C ASN A 589 -13.93 15.35 -14.82
N LYS A 590 -13.59 16.39 -14.08
CA LYS A 590 -12.64 16.30 -12.97
C LYS A 590 -13.05 15.30 -11.87
N LEU A 591 -14.35 15.13 -11.61
CA LEU A 591 -14.81 14.17 -10.58
C LEU A 591 -14.51 12.71 -10.96
N MET A 592 -14.45 12.44 -12.27
CA MET A 592 -14.02 11.17 -12.83
C MET A 592 -12.50 11.09 -13.10
N GLY A 593 -11.71 12.02 -12.58
CA GLY A 593 -10.27 12.09 -12.85
C GLY A 593 -9.91 12.33 -14.32
N THR A 594 -10.86 12.72 -15.15
CA THR A 594 -10.64 12.94 -16.60
C THR A 594 -9.71 14.13 -16.81
N PRO A 595 -8.63 13.99 -17.58
CA PRO A 595 -7.74 15.11 -17.86
C PRO A 595 -8.38 16.09 -18.85
N GLN A 596 -8.06 17.38 -18.71
CA GLN A 596 -8.55 18.42 -19.62
C GLN A 596 -8.03 18.27 -21.07
N SER A 597 -7.02 17.45 -21.27
CA SER A 597 -6.46 17.10 -22.58
C SER A 597 -7.35 16.16 -23.40
N LEU A 598 -8.39 15.54 -22.79
CA LEU A 598 -9.33 14.68 -23.52
C LEU A 598 -10.02 15.48 -24.61
N LYS A 599 -9.78 15.12 -25.88
CA LYS A 599 -10.36 15.78 -27.03
C LYS A 599 -10.43 14.85 -28.24
N GLY A 600 -11.63 14.72 -28.83
CA GLY A 600 -11.87 13.95 -30.05
C GLY A 600 -11.51 12.47 -29.94
N ALA A 601 -11.63 11.89 -28.75
CA ALA A 601 -11.34 10.49 -28.52
C ALA A 601 -12.55 9.62 -28.87
N LYS A 602 -12.31 8.45 -29.47
CA LYS A 602 -13.33 7.42 -29.78
C LYS A 602 -13.45 6.43 -28.62
N CYS A 603 -14.60 5.76 -28.57
CA CYS A 603 -14.86 4.67 -27.65
C CYS A 603 -14.67 3.32 -28.38
N PHE A 604 -13.72 2.52 -27.90
CA PHE A 604 -13.48 1.17 -28.43
C PHE A 604 -13.97 0.15 -27.43
N ASN A 605 -14.82 -0.78 -27.90
CA ASN A 605 -15.29 -1.90 -27.11
C ASN A 605 -14.14 -2.87 -26.85
N VAL A 606 -13.87 -3.14 -25.56
CA VAL A 606 -12.91 -4.14 -25.11
C VAL A 606 -13.65 -5.41 -24.65
N TYR A 607 -14.60 -5.23 -23.74
CA TYR A 607 -15.47 -6.31 -23.26
C TYR A 607 -16.86 -5.72 -22.96
N CYS A 608 -17.77 -5.87 -23.89
CA CYS A 608 -19.17 -5.50 -23.71
C CYS A 608 -20.01 -6.27 -24.71
N LYS A 609 -21.03 -7.00 -24.22
CA LYS A 609 -21.90 -7.84 -25.06
C LYS A 609 -23.18 -7.10 -25.52
N SER A 610 -23.51 -5.98 -24.90
CA SER A 610 -24.79 -5.29 -25.12
C SER A 610 -24.69 -4.00 -25.92
N MET A 611 -23.50 -3.41 -26.07
CA MET A 611 -23.34 -2.10 -26.71
C MET A 611 -22.63 -2.22 -28.07
N PRO A 612 -23.22 -1.71 -29.16
CA PRO A 612 -22.56 -1.68 -30.47
C PRO A 612 -21.39 -0.68 -30.47
N GLU A 613 -20.42 -0.89 -31.36
CA GLU A 613 -19.40 0.14 -31.64
C GLU A 613 -20.09 1.42 -32.15
N THR A 614 -19.66 2.56 -31.65
CA THR A 614 -20.18 3.87 -32.04
C THR A 614 -19.07 4.72 -32.65
N ASP A 615 -19.43 5.59 -33.62
CA ASP A 615 -18.53 6.59 -34.18
C ASP A 615 -18.49 7.89 -33.34
N GLU A 616 -19.11 7.88 -32.16
CA GLU A 616 -19.13 9.06 -31.27
C GLU A 616 -17.73 9.39 -30.77
N THR A 617 -17.47 10.68 -30.66
CA THR A 617 -16.24 11.21 -30.10
C THR A 617 -16.51 11.92 -28.77
N TYR A 618 -15.54 11.81 -27.86
CA TYR A 618 -15.64 12.33 -26.52
C TYR A 618 -14.57 13.37 -26.26
N ASP A 619 -14.99 14.46 -25.64
CA ASP A 619 -14.18 15.58 -25.17
C ASP A 619 -14.30 15.68 -23.63
N TYR A 620 -13.49 16.51 -23.02
CA TYR A 620 -13.67 16.88 -21.62
C TYR A 620 -15.07 17.50 -21.42
N ASN A 621 -15.80 17.05 -20.41
CA ASN A 621 -17.22 17.30 -20.11
C ASN A 621 -18.24 16.60 -21.03
N SER A 622 -17.83 15.75 -21.97
CA SER A 622 -18.78 14.89 -22.68
C SER A 622 -19.49 13.94 -21.72
N LYS A 623 -20.68 13.50 -22.13
CA LYS A 623 -21.49 12.51 -21.42
C LYS A 623 -21.51 11.19 -22.19
N MET A 624 -21.53 10.10 -21.45
CA MET A 624 -21.73 8.74 -21.98
C MET A 624 -22.87 8.10 -21.21
N ASP A 625 -23.94 7.77 -21.92
CA ASP A 625 -25.09 7.06 -21.35
C ASP A 625 -24.88 5.56 -21.50
N LEU A 626 -25.02 4.83 -20.42
CA LEU A 626 -24.90 3.37 -20.37
C LEU A 626 -26.18 2.75 -19.82
N THR A 627 -26.67 1.70 -20.46
CA THR A 627 -27.72 0.83 -19.94
C THR A 627 -27.13 -0.57 -19.77
N MET A 628 -27.08 -1.02 -18.54
CA MET A 628 -26.41 -2.26 -18.13
C MET A 628 -27.44 -3.32 -17.72
N LYS A 629 -27.37 -4.48 -18.32
CA LYS A 629 -28.14 -5.66 -17.92
C LYS A 629 -27.77 -6.12 -16.51
N PRO A 630 -28.59 -7.01 -15.90
CA PRO A 630 -28.22 -7.64 -14.65
C PRO A 630 -26.83 -8.30 -14.71
N PHE A 631 -25.99 -8.03 -13.70
CA PHE A 631 -24.63 -8.57 -13.53
C PHE A 631 -23.66 -8.32 -14.71
N GLU A 632 -23.99 -7.36 -15.57
CA GLU A 632 -23.18 -7.05 -16.74
C GLU A 632 -21.90 -6.31 -16.34
N VAL A 633 -20.84 -6.63 -17.09
CA VAL A 633 -19.54 -5.98 -17.11
C VAL A 633 -19.38 -5.30 -18.47
N MET A 634 -18.99 -4.04 -18.48
CA MET A 634 -18.65 -3.27 -19.67
C MET A 634 -17.25 -2.67 -19.51
N ILE A 635 -16.38 -2.88 -20.50
CA ILE A 635 -15.01 -2.33 -20.52
C ILE A 635 -14.80 -1.65 -21.86
N PHE A 636 -14.43 -0.39 -21.81
CA PHE A 636 -14.16 0.47 -22.97
C PHE A 636 -12.78 1.11 -22.88
N LYS A 637 -12.13 1.25 -24.03
CA LYS A 637 -10.95 2.09 -24.19
C LYS A 637 -11.35 3.41 -24.86
N ILE A 638 -10.99 4.53 -24.26
CA ILE A 638 -11.20 5.87 -24.80
C ILE A 638 -9.85 6.36 -25.31
N ALA A 639 -9.73 6.49 -26.62
CA ALA A 639 -8.47 6.88 -27.27
C ALA A 639 -8.73 7.47 -28.66
N LYS A 640 -7.74 8.12 -29.26
CA LYS A 640 -7.83 8.58 -30.66
C LYS A 640 -7.74 7.43 -31.64
N GLU A 641 -6.96 6.42 -31.29
CA GLU A 641 -6.73 5.19 -32.07
C GLU A 641 -6.92 3.97 -31.15
N ARG A 642 -7.27 2.83 -31.75
CA ARG A 642 -7.59 1.58 -31.02
C ARG A 642 -6.39 0.98 -30.28
#